data_640f3eee88a70661f03f1ffd23a76548
#
_entry.id   640f3eee88a70661f03f1ffd23a76548
#
_cell.length_a   1.000
_cell.length_b   1.000
_cell.length_c   1.000
_cell.angle_alpha   90.00
_cell.angle_beta   90.00
_cell.angle_gamma   90.00
#
_symmetry.space_group_name_H-M   'P 1'
#
loop_
_entity.id
_entity.type
_entity.pdbx_description
1 polymer ?
#
loop_
_entity_poly.entity_id
_entity_poly.type
_entity_poly.pdbx_seq_one_letter_code
_entity_poly.pdbx_strand_id
1 'polypeptide(L)'
;MTLCAVVMTALLSQAQVTTSPNPLQEDSQNVVIFFHADQGNKGLANLPASTAVYAHTGVNVVDASGTEAAWKYAPKWLDNAEKYRLEYVEPNVWKLTIGDIRTYYGVAAGETVKRLCFVFRTADGKKEGKGTGGADIFVDVLDSGFQLSLSNGLTAPVAAVNSSITFTAATTQAATITLTVNGKQEASKQNVTELKVPYTFAAAGEYKVECKAVAGGNTQTQAMTVLAVSSATAATDKTIPPLGLTRNADGSYTFCMAAPQKQSCVVIGSWNDYQASSAGVCEYVDRMIDGQPFRYFKTTIPAGVIKGAFSYYYCVDLTYNVGDPYARLVLDPYNDKYISASVYPGLPEYPQGKVPNNTFLAYHSDTMLDYDWQCKSFTAPDKENLVIYEMLLRDFTGTEGKAEGNGTVNKAYDRLGYLKDLGINAIELLPINEFNGNISWGYNPNFYMAVDKAYGTPADYKRFIDRCHELGIAVILDVVFNQADGCHPWYQLYEPGKNPFFNLNAPHAYSVLNDWNQAYPLVGEQWRDMLQFWLKEYKVDGFRFDLVKGLGNNDSYANSGSAATEAFNQSRIDRMKQLHAYVSEVNPDAYFINENLAGAQEENEMAKDGELNWMNLNNAGCQFAMGYQSDSNLNSMNAKDAGRTPGTTVAYLESHDEERLAYKQDQWGVAGVKGNHAVSMQRLGSAAAQMILMPGSHMIWQFSEMGNAQTTKSSNGGNNTDPKTVSWNLLGDPDNNGLMQSYRQLIKIRLAPENKELFSTTIQPFGNSLSGWAQGRTIKTTAADRELYCVINPNVTGAITVPVSFRLTGNDDYWVASKSYGSEPAFDVAAGTVTVPANSYVVVTTRNISGVKDIPAADAAAWTVSVADGSLRVAGLTAPAYIYSMSGSQAGVLKGDGEVNVPQGIYVVRSAGRSVKVMVK
;
A
#
# COMPACT_ATOMS: atom_id res chain seq x y z
N MET A 1 -14.44 54.06 -8.18
CA MET A 1 -14.84 53.00 -7.25
C MET A 1 -16.25 52.53 -7.67
N THR A 2 -16.29 51.55 -8.53
CA THR A 2 -17.57 51.03 -9.05
C THR A 2 -17.66 49.60 -8.54
N LEU A 3 -18.61 49.39 -7.64
CA LEU A 3 -18.90 48.07 -7.04
C LEU A 3 -19.56 47.20 -8.13
N CYS A 4 -18.82 46.22 -8.64
CA CYS A 4 -19.39 45.20 -9.51
C CYS A 4 -20.05 44.12 -8.63
N ALA A 5 -21.37 44.22 -8.48
CA ALA A 5 -22.19 43.18 -7.91
C ALA A 5 -22.23 42.01 -8.93
N VAL A 6 -21.48 40.93 -8.62
CA VAL A 6 -21.66 39.67 -9.33
C VAL A 6 -22.96 39.05 -8.81
N VAL A 7 -24.00 39.14 -9.64
CA VAL A 7 -25.23 38.39 -9.44
C VAL A 7 -24.89 36.92 -9.75
N MET A 8 -24.60 36.12 -8.70
CA MET A 8 -24.63 34.66 -8.82
C MET A 8 -26.06 34.23 -9.03
N THR A 9 -26.45 33.95 -10.29
CA THR A 9 -27.64 33.18 -10.57
C THR A 9 -27.44 31.80 -9.97
N ALA A 10 -28.15 31.52 -8.88
CA ALA A 10 -28.27 30.18 -8.34
C ALA A 10 -28.90 29.29 -9.42
N LEU A 11 -28.12 28.50 -10.11
CA LEU A 11 -28.61 27.38 -10.90
C LEU A 11 -29.27 26.43 -9.91
N LEU A 12 -30.60 26.33 -9.96
CA LEU A 12 -31.38 25.30 -9.27
C LEU A 12 -30.79 23.96 -9.69
N SER A 13 -30.10 23.27 -8.81
CA SER A 13 -29.58 21.93 -9.02
C SER A 13 -30.76 20.99 -9.20
N GLN A 14 -31.03 20.61 -10.44
CA GLN A 14 -32.01 19.58 -10.77
C GLN A 14 -31.37 18.23 -10.42
N ALA A 15 -32.08 17.30 -9.80
CA ALA A 15 -31.58 15.96 -9.55
C ALA A 15 -31.13 15.29 -10.86
N GLN A 16 -30.00 14.57 -10.85
CA GLN A 16 -29.49 13.93 -12.06
C GLN A 16 -30.46 12.91 -12.66
N VAL A 17 -31.28 12.29 -11.83
CA VAL A 17 -32.37 11.42 -12.24
C VAL A 17 -33.67 11.89 -11.58
N THR A 18 -34.73 12.00 -12.37
CA THR A 18 -36.10 12.22 -11.88
C THR A 18 -37.00 11.09 -12.36
N THR A 19 -38.13 10.87 -11.68
CA THR A 19 -38.99 9.72 -11.91
C THR A 19 -40.46 10.16 -12.11
N SER A 20 -41.20 9.33 -12.83
CA SER A 20 -42.65 9.40 -12.88
C SER A 20 -43.22 8.00 -12.72
N PRO A 21 -44.03 7.70 -11.67
CA PRO A 21 -44.42 8.60 -10.59
C PRO A 21 -43.24 9.01 -9.70
N ASN A 22 -43.46 10.05 -8.90
CA ASN A 22 -42.54 10.47 -7.85
C ASN A 22 -43.34 10.76 -6.55
N PRO A 23 -43.07 10.12 -5.39
CA PRO A 23 -42.03 9.11 -5.20
C PRO A 23 -42.38 7.77 -5.88
N LEU A 24 -41.31 6.97 -6.13
CA LEU A 24 -41.47 5.61 -6.61
C LEU A 24 -41.89 4.67 -5.46
N GLN A 25 -42.78 3.73 -5.78
CA GLN A 25 -43.07 2.57 -4.92
C GLN A 25 -42.81 1.29 -5.71
N GLU A 26 -42.64 0.18 -5.02
CA GLU A 26 -42.34 -1.11 -5.63
C GLU A 26 -43.48 -1.55 -6.58
N ASP A 27 -44.73 -1.19 -6.26
CA ASP A 27 -45.93 -1.47 -7.04
C ASP A 27 -46.34 -0.34 -8.01
N SER A 28 -45.48 0.67 -8.19
CA SER A 28 -45.69 1.76 -9.15
C SER A 28 -45.82 1.22 -10.56
N GLN A 29 -46.82 1.66 -11.28
CA GLN A 29 -47.08 1.32 -12.69
C GLN A 29 -46.62 2.46 -13.60
N ASN A 30 -46.31 2.11 -14.87
CA ASN A 30 -45.85 3.08 -15.88
C ASN A 30 -44.66 3.92 -15.46
N VAL A 31 -43.71 3.30 -14.77
CA VAL A 31 -42.48 3.98 -14.26
C VAL A 31 -41.62 4.43 -15.43
N VAL A 32 -41.29 5.73 -15.42
CA VAL A 32 -40.37 6.36 -16.36
C VAL A 32 -39.23 7.05 -15.57
N ILE A 33 -38.03 6.85 -16.02
CA ILE A 33 -36.81 7.47 -15.48
C ILE A 33 -36.37 8.55 -16.46
N PHE A 34 -36.16 9.77 -15.98
CA PHE A 34 -35.54 10.85 -16.75
C PHE A 34 -34.12 11.08 -16.28
N PHE A 35 -33.18 10.97 -17.19
CA PHE A 35 -31.77 11.20 -16.93
C PHE A 35 -31.36 12.59 -17.45
N HIS A 36 -30.83 13.43 -16.58
CA HIS A 36 -30.33 14.78 -16.85
C HIS A 36 -28.77 14.73 -16.99
N ALA A 37 -28.31 14.65 -18.24
CA ALA A 37 -26.91 14.40 -18.59
C ALA A 37 -25.98 15.57 -18.28
N ASP A 38 -26.48 16.78 -18.03
CA ASP A 38 -25.76 17.98 -17.62
C ASP A 38 -25.59 18.07 -16.10
N GLN A 39 -26.05 17.06 -15.37
CA GLN A 39 -25.88 16.90 -13.93
C GLN A 39 -24.85 15.78 -13.61
N GLY A 40 -24.47 15.65 -12.36
CA GLY A 40 -23.49 14.65 -11.89
C GLY A 40 -22.10 14.85 -12.50
N ASN A 41 -21.49 13.79 -13.01
CA ASN A 41 -20.16 13.82 -13.65
C ASN A 41 -20.15 14.50 -15.04
N LYS A 42 -21.34 14.79 -15.60
CA LYS A 42 -21.52 15.41 -16.92
C LYS A 42 -20.89 14.66 -18.11
N GLY A 43 -20.53 13.38 -17.92
CA GLY A 43 -19.81 12.60 -18.92
C GLY A 43 -20.60 12.33 -20.20
N LEU A 44 -21.95 12.51 -20.17
CA LEU A 44 -22.85 12.42 -21.33
C LEU A 44 -23.48 13.76 -21.69
N ALA A 45 -23.02 14.88 -21.15
CA ALA A 45 -23.55 16.20 -21.45
C ALA A 45 -23.32 16.58 -22.92
N ASN A 46 -24.28 17.31 -23.48
CA ASN A 46 -24.24 17.88 -24.85
C ASN A 46 -24.09 16.84 -25.99
N LEU A 47 -24.48 15.58 -25.74
CA LEU A 47 -24.50 14.58 -26.80
C LEU A 47 -25.59 14.88 -27.81
N PRO A 48 -25.34 14.63 -29.11
CA PRO A 48 -26.38 14.75 -30.18
C PRO A 48 -27.55 13.82 -29.89
N ALA A 49 -28.78 14.24 -30.31
CA ALA A 49 -30.01 13.43 -30.20
C ALA A 49 -29.90 12.05 -30.90
N SER A 50 -29.03 11.92 -31.89
CA SER A 50 -28.76 10.66 -32.61
C SER A 50 -27.86 9.68 -31.84
N THR A 51 -27.27 10.09 -30.71
CA THR A 51 -26.43 9.22 -29.93
C THR A 51 -27.26 8.15 -29.24
N ALA A 52 -26.88 6.88 -29.38
CA ALA A 52 -27.50 5.79 -28.64
C ALA A 52 -26.97 5.77 -27.22
N VAL A 53 -27.84 6.07 -26.24
CA VAL A 53 -27.54 6.03 -24.79
C VAL A 53 -28.28 4.84 -24.19
N TYR A 54 -27.61 4.11 -23.32
CA TYR A 54 -28.11 2.92 -22.63
C TYR A 54 -27.96 3.05 -21.12
N ALA A 55 -28.85 2.43 -20.37
CA ALA A 55 -28.73 2.25 -18.93
C ALA A 55 -28.11 0.90 -18.64
N HIS A 56 -26.99 0.90 -17.90
CA HIS A 56 -26.62 -0.23 -17.09
C HIS A 56 -27.38 -0.07 -15.78
N THR A 57 -28.34 -0.95 -15.52
CA THR A 57 -29.30 -0.76 -14.42
C THR A 57 -29.63 -2.07 -13.73
N GLY A 58 -29.76 -2.03 -12.42
CA GLY A 58 -30.14 -3.14 -11.54
C GLY A 58 -30.96 -2.63 -10.36
N VAL A 59 -31.16 -3.46 -9.36
CA VAL A 59 -31.90 -3.11 -8.15
C VAL A 59 -31.15 -3.54 -6.89
N ASN A 60 -31.29 -2.76 -5.82
CA ASN A 60 -30.98 -3.22 -4.48
C ASN A 60 -32.24 -3.85 -3.90
N VAL A 61 -32.14 -5.07 -3.43
CA VAL A 61 -33.26 -5.83 -2.85
C VAL A 61 -32.91 -6.30 -1.43
N VAL A 62 -33.97 -6.48 -0.63
CA VAL A 62 -33.89 -7.16 0.66
C VAL A 62 -34.70 -8.44 0.58
N ASP A 63 -34.13 -9.58 0.92
CA ASP A 63 -34.80 -10.87 0.93
C ASP A 63 -35.65 -11.09 2.22
N ALA A 64 -36.38 -12.18 2.29
CA ALA A 64 -37.21 -12.52 3.43
C ALA A 64 -36.44 -12.74 4.75
N SER A 65 -35.10 -12.92 4.72
CA SER A 65 -34.23 -13.01 5.89
C SER A 65 -33.71 -11.65 6.35
N GLY A 66 -33.96 -10.58 5.58
CA GLY A 66 -33.44 -9.23 5.84
C GLY A 66 -32.06 -8.99 5.22
N THR A 67 -31.56 -9.92 4.37
CA THR A 67 -30.26 -9.78 3.72
C THR A 67 -30.39 -8.86 2.49
N GLU A 68 -29.55 -7.82 2.42
CA GLU A 68 -29.47 -6.91 1.29
C GLU A 68 -28.57 -7.47 0.19
N ALA A 69 -29.00 -7.27 -1.07
CA ALA A 69 -28.19 -7.53 -2.26
C ALA A 69 -28.21 -6.30 -3.17
N ALA A 70 -27.06 -5.73 -3.42
CA ALA A 70 -26.90 -4.57 -4.29
C ALA A 70 -26.72 -4.98 -5.76
N TRP A 71 -27.15 -4.12 -6.68
CA TRP A 71 -27.01 -4.30 -8.15
C TRP A 71 -27.53 -5.65 -8.69
N LYS A 72 -28.49 -6.25 -8.00
CA LYS A 72 -29.08 -7.52 -8.44
C LYS A 72 -29.85 -7.32 -9.74
N TYR A 73 -29.90 -8.34 -10.57
CA TYR A 73 -30.56 -8.35 -11.87
C TYR A 73 -29.98 -7.36 -12.90
N ALA A 74 -28.79 -6.81 -12.67
CA ALA A 74 -28.13 -5.98 -13.66
C ALA A 74 -27.65 -6.82 -14.86
N PRO A 75 -27.76 -6.29 -16.10
CA PRO A 75 -27.24 -6.95 -17.30
C PRO A 75 -25.69 -6.97 -17.31
N LYS A 76 -25.09 -7.65 -18.29
CA LYS A 76 -23.66 -7.47 -18.57
C LYS A 76 -23.38 -6.03 -19.00
N TRP A 77 -22.17 -5.52 -18.70
CA TRP A 77 -21.80 -4.12 -18.90
C TRP A 77 -22.14 -3.54 -20.29
N LEU A 78 -21.85 -4.24 -21.36
CA LEU A 78 -22.12 -3.78 -22.73
C LEU A 78 -23.40 -4.37 -23.34
N ASP A 79 -24.37 -4.80 -22.52
CA ASP A 79 -25.66 -5.25 -23.05
C ASP A 79 -26.44 -4.05 -23.62
N ASN A 80 -26.59 -4.00 -24.94
CA ASN A 80 -27.30 -2.97 -25.69
C ASN A 80 -28.70 -3.42 -26.12
N ALA A 81 -29.34 -4.31 -25.35
CA ALA A 81 -30.73 -4.68 -25.61
C ALA A 81 -31.65 -3.45 -25.56
N GLU A 82 -32.69 -3.44 -26.43
CA GLU A 82 -33.59 -2.29 -26.62
C GLU A 82 -34.25 -1.86 -25.30
N LYS A 83 -34.56 -2.77 -24.40
CA LYS A 83 -35.16 -2.43 -23.10
C LYS A 83 -34.27 -1.52 -22.20
N TYR A 84 -32.96 -1.46 -22.45
CA TYR A 84 -32.01 -0.58 -21.71
C TYR A 84 -31.71 0.71 -22.45
N ARG A 85 -32.22 0.86 -23.69
CA ARG A 85 -31.99 2.04 -24.51
C ARG A 85 -32.86 3.22 -24.05
N LEU A 86 -32.24 4.38 -23.88
CA LEU A 86 -32.93 5.61 -23.56
C LEU A 86 -33.40 6.31 -24.83
N GLU A 87 -34.58 6.91 -24.73
CA GLU A 87 -35.10 7.80 -25.74
C GLU A 87 -34.67 9.25 -25.45
N TYR A 88 -34.24 9.97 -26.48
CA TYR A 88 -33.93 11.39 -26.36
C TYR A 88 -35.24 12.20 -26.20
N VAL A 89 -35.26 13.10 -25.20
CA VAL A 89 -36.43 13.99 -24.94
C VAL A 89 -36.13 15.41 -25.40
N GLU A 90 -35.08 16.00 -24.87
CA GLU A 90 -34.61 17.35 -25.15
C GLU A 90 -33.12 17.49 -24.83
N PRO A 91 -32.42 18.60 -25.11
CA PRO A 91 -31.02 18.76 -24.80
C PRO A 91 -30.69 18.36 -23.37
N ASN A 92 -29.77 17.39 -23.22
CA ASN A 92 -29.31 16.80 -21.96
C ASN A 92 -30.39 16.00 -21.19
N VAL A 93 -31.55 15.74 -21.74
CA VAL A 93 -32.61 14.93 -21.11
C VAL A 93 -32.93 13.70 -21.94
N TRP A 94 -32.83 12.56 -21.29
CA TRP A 94 -33.07 11.24 -21.84
C TRP A 94 -34.06 10.50 -20.94
N LYS A 95 -34.93 9.65 -21.50
CA LYS A 95 -35.88 8.86 -20.72
C LYS A 95 -35.70 7.36 -20.95
N LEU A 96 -35.87 6.59 -19.86
CA LEU A 96 -35.97 5.14 -19.89
C LEU A 96 -37.34 4.73 -19.37
N THR A 97 -38.08 3.96 -20.16
CA THR A 97 -39.39 3.41 -19.75
C THR A 97 -39.16 2.05 -19.06
N ILE A 98 -39.44 1.97 -17.76
CA ILE A 98 -39.38 0.75 -16.95
C ILE A 98 -40.75 0.06 -16.92
N GLY A 99 -41.85 0.81 -16.78
CA GLY A 99 -43.18 0.24 -16.60
C GLY A 99 -43.39 -0.31 -15.20
N ASP A 100 -43.51 -1.62 -15.05
CA ASP A 100 -43.55 -2.32 -13.76
C ASP A 100 -42.14 -2.76 -13.32
N ILE A 101 -41.71 -2.32 -12.14
CA ILE A 101 -40.32 -2.52 -11.64
C ILE A 101 -40.02 -4.03 -11.54
N ARG A 102 -40.87 -4.81 -10.89
CA ARG A 102 -40.60 -6.24 -10.67
C ARG A 102 -40.51 -7.02 -11.96
N THR A 103 -41.41 -6.71 -12.93
CA THR A 103 -41.43 -7.33 -14.25
C THR A 103 -40.17 -6.95 -15.06
N TYR A 104 -39.80 -5.67 -15.06
CA TYR A 104 -38.68 -5.16 -15.84
C TYR A 104 -37.37 -5.81 -15.44
N TYR A 105 -37.12 -5.92 -14.13
CA TYR A 105 -35.88 -6.51 -13.58
C TYR A 105 -35.96 -8.02 -13.38
N GLY A 106 -37.16 -8.62 -13.34
CA GLY A 106 -37.35 -10.04 -13.07
C GLY A 106 -37.12 -10.36 -11.58
N VAL A 107 -37.59 -9.47 -10.68
CA VAL A 107 -37.36 -9.61 -9.23
C VAL A 107 -38.09 -10.84 -8.69
N ALA A 108 -37.36 -11.69 -7.97
CA ALA A 108 -37.92 -12.93 -7.42
C ALA A 108 -39.00 -12.68 -6.36
N ALA A 109 -39.94 -13.62 -6.24
CA ALA A 109 -40.93 -13.57 -5.14
C ALA A 109 -40.22 -13.64 -3.79
N GLY A 110 -40.66 -12.82 -2.82
CA GLY A 110 -40.09 -12.73 -1.50
C GLY A 110 -38.91 -11.75 -1.34
N GLU A 111 -38.52 -11.06 -2.43
CA GLU A 111 -37.59 -9.94 -2.36
C GLU A 111 -38.34 -8.60 -2.44
N THR A 112 -37.91 -7.62 -1.68
CA THR A 112 -38.42 -6.25 -1.68
C THR A 112 -37.41 -5.33 -2.33
N VAL A 113 -37.81 -4.55 -3.34
CA VAL A 113 -36.94 -3.57 -4.00
C VAL A 113 -36.83 -2.32 -3.14
N LYS A 114 -35.60 -1.91 -2.79
CA LYS A 114 -35.35 -0.71 -2.00
C LYS A 114 -34.77 0.43 -2.82
N ARG A 115 -34.07 0.15 -3.93
CA ARG A 115 -33.46 1.15 -4.82
C ARG A 115 -33.38 0.63 -6.24
N LEU A 116 -33.51 1.54 -7.21
CA LEU A 116 -33.05 1.34 -8.58
C LEU A 116 -31.62 1.88 -8.68
N CYS A 117 -30.76 1.17 -9.41
CA CYS A 117 -29.35 1.51 -9.59
C CYS A 117 -29.09 1.84 -11.06
N PHE A 118 -28.31 2.87 -11.36
CA PHE A 118 -28.04 3.31 -12.73
C PHE A 118 -26.59 3.74 -12.92
N VAL A 119 -26.04 3.36 -14.08
CA VAL A 119 -24.96 4.03 -14.80
C VAL A 119 -25.43 4.18 -16.23
N PHE A 120 -25.48 5.40 -16.75
CA PHE A 120 -25.82 5.64 -18.13
C PHE A 120 -24.56 5.66 -18.99
N ARG A 121 -24.62 5.17 -20.24
CA ARG A 121 -23.44 5.05 -21.09
C ARG A 121 -23.73 5.12 -22.57
N THR A 122 -22.73 5.43 -23.38
CA THR A 122 -22.79 5.22 -24.83
C THR A 122 -22.78 3.72 -25.17
N ALA A 123 -23.18 3.37 -26.39
CA ALA A 123 -23.24 1.98 -26.84
C ALA A 123 -21.88 1.22 -26.72
N ASP A 124 -20.77 1.93 -26.91
CA ASP A 124 -19.42 1.41 -26.82
C ASP A 124 -18.82 1.46 -25.39
N GLY A 125 -19.57 2.00 -24.40
CA GLY A 125 -19.15 2.13 -23.01
C GLY A 125 -18.01 3.12 -22.74
N LYS A 126 -17.59 3.92 -23.73
CA LYS A 126 -16.47 4.85 -23.56
C LYS A 126 -16.81 6.15 -22.85
N LYS A 127 -18.08 6.52 -22.83
CA LYS A 127 -18.58 7.68 -22.09
C LYS A 127 -19.67 7.22 -21.14
N GLU A 128 -19.62 7.74 -19.92
CA GLU A 128 -20.53 7.37 -18.84
C GLU A 128 -21.15 8.58 -18.18
N GLY A 129 -22.45 8.49 -17.90
CA GLY A 129 -23.21 9.42 -17.05
C GLY A 129 -23.39 8.81 -15.68
N LYS A 130 -22.63 9.33 -14.73
CA LYS A 130 -22.58 8.91 -13.34
C LYS A 130 -22.85 10.08 -12.41
N GLY A 131 -23.05 9.82 -11.14
CA GLY A 131 -23.15 10.84 -10.10
C GLY A 131 -21.89 11.71 -10.03
N THR A 132 -21.94 12.75 -9.23
CA THR A 132 -20.80 13.62 -8.96
C THR A 132 -19.62 12.77 -8.45
N GLY A 133 -18.42 13.04 -8.93
CA GLY A 133 -17.23 12.25 -8.60
C GLY A 133 -17.19 10.84 -9.21
N GLY A 134 -18.08 10.51 -10.16
CA GLY A 134 -18.09 9.20 -10.82
C GLY A 134 -18.88 8.11 -10.08
N ALA A 135 -19.67 8.48 -9.07
CA ALA A 135 -20.53 7.55 -8.33
C ALA A 135 -21.65 6.95 -9.18
N ASP A 136 -22.10 5.77 -8.75
CA ASP A 136 -23.34 5.19 -9.27
C ASP A 136 -24.55 6.04 -8.84
N ILE A 137 -25.62 5.98 -9.62
CA ILE A 137 -26.83 6.74 -9.35
C ILE A 137 -27.87 5.81 -8.74
N PHE A 138 -28.45 6.22 -7.61
CA PHE A 138 -29.47 5.45 -6.92
C PHE A 138 -30.78 6.24 -6.82
N VAL A 139 -31.90 5.54 -6.99
CA VAL A 139 -33.25 6.07 -6.82
C VAL A 139 -33.98 5.22 -5.81
N ASP A 140 -34.39 5.80 -4.69
CA ASP A 140 -35.10 5.09 -3.63
C ASP A 140 -36.49 4.65 -4.11
N VAL A 141 -36.88 3.42 -3.70
CA VAL A 141 -38.20 2.83 -3.93
C VAL A 141 -38.88 2.65 -2.57
N LEU A 142 -40.00 3.35 -2.37
CA LEU A 142 -40.74 3.31 -1.11
C LEU A 142 -41.61 2.06 -1.01
N ASP A 143 -41.98 1.70 0.22
CA ASP A 143 -42.90 0.60 0.49
C ASP A 143 -44.30 0.97 -0.05
N SER A 144 -45.11 -0.06 -0.38
CA SER A 144 -46.46 0.12 -0.88
C SER A 144 -47.40 0.85 0.11
N GLY A 145 -48.39 1.56 -0.39
CA GLY A 145 -49.39 2.27 0.40
C GLY A 145 -49.16 3.79 0.46
N PHE A 146 -49.75 4.46 1.46
CA PHE A 146 -49.59 5.91 1.61
C PHE A 146 -48.23 6.26 2.19
N GLN A 147 -47.38 6.86 1.36
CA GLN A 147 -46.00 7.23 1.73
C GLN A 147 -45.79 8.74 1.48
N LEU A 148 -44.82 9.30 2.23
CA LEU A 148 -44.36 10.67 2.12
C LEU A 148 -42.84 10.68 1.99
N SER A 149 -42.30 11.40 1.00
CA SER A 149 -40.87 11.74 0.91
C SER A 149 -40.65 13.23 1.15
N LEU A 150 -39.52 13.59 1.70
CA LEU A 150 -39.07 14.97 1.93
C LEU A 150 -37.61 15.10 1.47
N SER A 151 -37.34 16.06 0.57
CA SER A 151 -35.98 16.32 0.06
C SER A 151 -35.66 17.82 0.04
N ASN A 152 -34.39 18.18 0.09
CA ASN A 152 -33.92 19.56 0.03
C ASN A 152 -32.96 19.87 -1.13
N GLY A 153 -32.64 18.86 -1.95
CA GLY A 153 -31.72 18.99 -3.10
C GLY A 153 -30.25 19.29 -2.74
N LEU A 154 -29.87 19.30 -1.47
CA LEU A 154 -28.49 19.48 -1.04
C LEU A 154 -27.70 18.16 -1.14
N THR A 155 -26.41 18.25 -1.48
CA THR A 155 -25.49 17.10 -1.45
C THR A 155 -25.04 16.74 -0.03
N ALA A 156 -25.14 17.68 0.90
CA ALA A 156 -24.98 17.48 2.34
C ALA A 156 -26.01 18.35 3.07
N PRO A 157 -26.43 18.03 4.32
CA PRO A 157 -27.44 18.81 5.07
C PRO A 157 -26.86 20.12 5.61
N VAL A 158 -26.07 20.83 4.81
CA VAL A 158 -25.41 22.10 5.12
C VAL A 158 -25.73 23.13 4.04
N ALA A 159 -26.19 24.31 4.45
CA ALA A 159 -26.54 25.43 3.58
C ALA A 159 -25.85 26.73 4.01
N ALA A 160 -25.70 27.68 3.10
CA ALA A 160 -25.22 29.01 3.47
C ALA A 160 -26.32 29.87 4.13
N VAL A 161 -25.95 30.72 5.09
CA VAL A 161 -26.82 31.79 5.56
C VAL A 161 -27.14 32.71 4.40
N ASN A 162 -28.39 33.19 4.34
CA ASN A 162 -28.99 33.96 3.25
C ASN A 162 -29.12 33.23 1.90
N SER A 163 -28.82 31.92 1.83
CA SER A 163 -29.18 31.12 0.66
C SER A 163 -30.61 30.64 0.75
N SER A 164 -31.19 30.39 -0.42
CA SER A 164 -32.54 29.84 -0.55
C SER A 164 -32.43 28.45 -1.20
N ILE A 165 -33.11 27.47 -0.60
CA ILE A 165 -33.29 26.13 -1.19
C ILE A 165 -34.77 25.82 -1.34
N THR A 166 -35.11 24.79 -2.07
CA THR A 166 -36.51 24.34 -2.19
C THR A 166 -36.67 22.99 -1.50
N PHE A 167 -37.46 22.95 -0.44
CA PHE A 167 -37.94 21.70 0.13
C PHE A 167 -39.03 21.13 -0.78
N THR A 168 -38.88 19.88 -1.15
CA THR A 168 -39.87 19.15 -1.92
C THR A 168 -40.42 18.00 -1.10
N ALA A 169 -41.73 18.08 -0.81
CA ALA A 169 -42.46 16.98 -0.19
C ALA A 169 -43.34 16.33 -1.25
N ALA A 170 -43.27 15.01 -1.39
CA ALA A 170 -44.07 14.28 -2.36
C ALA A 170 -44.72 13.06 -1.70
N THR A 171 -45.97 12.78 -2.12
CA THR A 171 -46.80 11.69 -1.60
C THR A 171 -47.30 10.78 -2.71
N THR A 172 -47.52 9.51 -2.39
CA THR A 172 -47.94 8.47 -3.34
C THR A 172 -49.42 8.58 -3.72
N GLN A 173 -50.19 9.39 -3.00
CA GLN A 173 -51.58 9.73 -3.36
C GLN A 173 -51.91 11.15 -2.89
N ALA A 174 -52.97 11.75 -3.45
CA ALA A 174 -53.39 13.12 -3.11
C ALA A 174 -53.62 13.25 -1.58
N ALA A 175 -53.01 14.23 -0.94
CA ALA A 175 -53.01 14.45 0.48
C ALA A 175 -53.09 15.94 0.84
N THR A 176 -53.38 16.22 2.09
CA THR A 176 -53.06 17.53 2.66
C THR A 176 -51.63 17.48 3.17
N ILE A 177 -50.71 18.23 2.51
CA ILE A 177 -49.30 18.26 2.86
C ILE A 177 -49.01 19.59 3.57
N THR A 178 -48.41 19.53 4.73
CA THR A 178 -48.01 20.68 5.57
C THR A 178 -46.54 20.61 5.87
N LEU A 179 -45.78 21.68 5.60
CA LEU A 179 -44.37 21.79 5.93
C LEU A 179 -44.15 22.86 7.01
N THR A 180 -43.38 22.52 8.02
CA THR A 180 -43.00 23.42 9.10
C THR A 180 -41.48 23.52 9.19
N VAL A 181 -40.97 24.68 9.59
CA VAL A 181 -39.56 24.91 9.92
C VAL A 181 -39.47 25.46 11.32
N ASN A 182 -38.69 24.78 12.19
CA ASN A 182 -38.61 25.10 13.65
C ASN A 182 -39.97 25.25 14.29
N GLY A 183 -40.95 24.41 13.92
CA GLY A 183 -42.31 24.38 14.42
C GLY A 183 -43.22 25.45 13.82
N LYS A 184 -42.76 26.37 13.00
CA LYS A 184 -43.57 27.37 12.30
C LYS A 184 -44.03 26.81 10.96
N GLN A 185 -45.32 26.89 10.66
CA GLN A 185 -45.83 26.48 9.37
C GLN A 185 -45.39 27.47 8.28
N GLU A 186 -44.68 26.97 7.28
CA GLU A 186 -44.24 27.74 6.13
C GLU A 186 -45.20 27.56 4.93
N ALA A 187 -45.75 26.35 4.74
CA ALA A 187 -46.74 26.10 3.70
C ALA A 187 -47.70 24.94 4.08
N SER A 188 -48.92 24.98 3.50
CA SER A 188 -49.88 23.87 3.52
C SER A 188 -50.68 23.88 2.25
N LYS A 189 -50.90 22.71 1.60
CA LYS A 189 -51.75 22.52 0.43
C LYS A 189 -52.59 21.26 0.61
N GLN A 190 -53.87 21.35 0.17
CA GLN A 190 -54.80 20.22 0.21
C GLN A 190 -54.92 19.57 -1.18
N ASN A 191 -55.18 18.27 -1.17
CA ASN A 191 -55.45 17.45 -2.35
C ASN A 191 -54.34 17.57 -3.43
N VAL A 192 -53.10 17.49 -3.00
CA VAL A 192 -51.92 17.51 -3.87
C VAL A 192 -51.02 16.29 -3.61
N THR A 193 -50.25 15.91 -4.60
CA THR A 193 -49.23 14.86 -4.51
C THR A 193 -47.83 15.45 -4.32
N GLU A 194 -47.66 16.78 -4.48
CA GLU A 194 -46.39 17.46 -4.34
C GLU A 194 -46.56 18.84 -3.70
N LEU A 195 -45.65 19.20 -2.78
CA LEU A 195 -45.55 20.54 -2.20
C LEU A 195 -44.10 21.01 -2.26
N LYS A 196 -43.86 22.08 -3.04
CA LYS A 196 -42.52 22.71 -3.12
C LYS A 196 -42.54 24.01 -2.31
N VAL A 197 -41.56 24.14 -1.39
CA VAL A 197 -41.46 25.31 -0.49
C VAL A 197 -40.09 25.91 -0.59
N PRO A 198 -39.91 27.06 -1.25
CA PRO A 198 -38.66 27.80 -1.17
C PRO A 198 -38.46 28.35 0.27
N TYR A 199 -37.28 28.18 0.82
CA TYR A 199 -36.96 28.65 2.16
C TYR A 199 -35.59 29.30 2.21
N THR A 200 -35.47 30.47 2.83
CA THR A 200 -34.23 31.22 2.99
C THR A 200 -33.77 31.19 4.46
N PHE A 201 -32.52 30.78 4.69
CA PHE A 201 -31.93 30.67 6.01
C PHE A 201 -31.47 32.05 6.47
N ALA A 202 -32.20 32.73 7.33
CA ALA A 202 -31.89 34.09 7.77
C ALA A 202 -30.72 34.21 8.77
N ALA A 203 -30.38 33.11 9.46
CA ALA A 203 -29.32 33.08 10.47
C ALA A 203 -28.59 31.75 10.46
N ALA A 204 -27.38 31.68 11.02
CA ALA A 204 -26.69 30.43 11.27
C ALA A 204 -27.37 29.63 12.38
N GLY A 205 -27.37 28.30 12.25
CA GLY A 205 -27.97 27.40 13.22
C GLY A 205 -28.66 26.19 12.55
N GLU A 206 -29.23 25.35 13.38
CA GLU A 206 -29.97 24.17 12.99
C GLU A 206 -31.44 24.50 12.69
N TYR A 207 -31.90 24.09 11.51
CA TYR A 207 -33.28 24.23 11.07
C TYR A 207 -33.94 22.86 11.01
N LYS A 208 -34.84 22.57 11.94
CA LYS A 208 -35.64 21.35 11.95
C LYS A 208 -36.81 21.51 11.00
N VAL A 209 -36.79 20.80 9.89
CA VAL A 209 -37.82 20.79 8.86
C VAL A 209 -38.69 19.55 9.07
N GLU A 210 -39.98 19.72 9.24
CA GLU A 210 -40.94 18.63 9.41
C GLU A 210 -42.06 18.75 8.37
N CYS A 211 -42.34 17.67 7.69
CA CYS A 211 -43.44 17.58 6.71
C CYS A 211 -44.43 16.53 7.20
N LYS A 212 -45.73 16.93 7.28
CA LYS A 212 -46.82 16.05 7.61
C LYS A 212 -47.79 15.97 6.43
N ALA A 213 -48.14 14.75 6.07
CA ALA A 213 -49.12 14.49 5.03
C ALA A 213 -50.30 13.67 5.55
N VAL A 214 -51.51 14.05 5.20
CA VAL A 214 -52.77 13.40 5.63
C VAL A 214 -53.65 13.08 4.44
N ALA A 215 -54.01 11.79 4.26
CA ALA A 215 -54.89 11.30 3.23
C ALA A 215 -55.80 10.18 3.76
N GLY A 216 -57.12 10.32 3.58
CA GLY A 216 -58.12 9.27 3.94
C GLY A 216 -58.03 8.81 5.41
N GLY A 217 -57.65 9.71 6.34
CA GLY A 217 -57.43 9.38 7.74
C GLY A 217 -56.05 8.84 8.09
N ASN A 218 -55.21 8.50 7.13
CA ASN A 218 -53.80 8.08 7.32
C ASN A 218 -52.91 9.31 7.38
N THR A 219 -51.91 9.25 8.29
CA THR A 219 -50.94 10.32 8.48
C THR A 219 -49.53 9.77 8.28
N GLN A 220 -48.70 10.48 7.50
CA GLN A 220 -47.29 10.26 7.38
C GLN A 220 -46.51 11.52 7.81
N THR A 221 -45.37 11.35 8.42
CA THR A 221 -44.51 12.47 8.84
C THR A 221 -43.06 12.14 8.45
N GLN A 222 -42.38 13.12 7.85
CA GLN A 222 -40.92 13.05 7.55
C GLN A 222 -40.28 14.30 8.14
N ALA A 223 -39.08 14.15 8.66
CA ALA A 223 -38.30 15.26 9.18
C ALA A 223 -36.84 15.18 8.77
N MET A 224 -36.20 16.33 8.64
CA MET A 224 -34.77 16.47 8.42
C MET A 224 -34.25 17.69 9.17
N THR A 225 -32.95 17.71 9.46
CA THR A 225 -32.26 18.88 9.97
C THR A 225 -31.34 19.44 8.91
N VAL A 226 -31.41 20.74 8.67
CA VAL A 226 -30.49 21.47 7.80
C VAL A 226 -29.68 22.40 8.68
N LEU A 227 -28.35 22.29 8.66
CA LEU A 227 -27.46 23.25 9.28
C LEU A 227 -27.20 24.40 8.29
N ALA A 228 -27.54 25.61 8.69
CA ALA A 228 -27.15 26.83 7.98
C ALA A 228 -25.88 27.41 8.61
N VAL A 229 -24.85 27.67 7.81
CA VAL A 229 -23.56 28.18 8.26
C VAL A 229 -23.19 29.48 7.55
N SER A 230 -22.49 30.34 8.28
CA SER A 230 -21.76 31.49 7.73
C SER A 230 -20.29 31.09 7.51
N SER A 231 -19.48 32.02 6.96
CA SER A 231 -18.03 31.89 7.06
C SER A 231 -17.60 31.66 8.50
N ALA A 232 -16.59 30.83 8.70
CA ALA A 232 -16.06 30.53 10.03
C ALA A 232 -15.59 31.80 10.74
N THR A 233 -15.73 31.83 12.05
CA THR A 233 -15.22 32.90 12.90
C THR A 233 -13.80 32.58 13.37
N ALA A 234 -13.01 33.63 13.62
CA ALA A 234 -11.68 33.45 14.21
C ALA A 234 -11.83 32.93 15.65
N ALA A 235 -11.14 31.86 15.96
CA ALA A 235 -11.13 31.29 17.30
C ALA A 235 -10.58 32.33 18.33
N THR A 236 -11.15 32.35 19.53
CA THR A 236 -10.62 33.17 20.65
C THR A 236 -9.28 32.58 21.11
N ASP A 237 -9.22 31.27 21.33
CA ASP A 237 -7.99 30.55 21.58
C ASP A 237 -7.22 30.32 20.29
N LYS A 238 -6.02 30.93 20.23
CA LYS A 238 -5.13 30.86 19.04
C LYS A 238 -4.25 29.60 19.00
N THR A 239 -4.38 28.69 19.95
CA THR A 239 -3.66 27.41 19.94
C THR A 239 -4.14 26.57 18.75
N ILE A 240 -3.19 26.05 17.96
CA ILE A 240 -3.45 25.10 16.89
C ILE A 240 -3.23 23.69 17.47
N PRO A 241 -4.28 22.86 17.58
CA PRO A 241 -4.13 21.47 17.99
C PRO A 241 -3.32 20.68 16.96
N PRO A 242 -2.80 19.48 17.30
CA PRO A 242 -2.30 18.55 16.29
C PRO A 242 -3.33 18.35 15.18
N LEU A 243 -2.87 18.26 13.94
CA LEU A 243 -3.75 17.96 12.80
C LEU A 243 -4.39 16.59 12.94
N GLY A 244 -5.60 16.45 12.41
CA GLY A 244 -6.42 15.26 12.55
C GLY A 244 -7.26 15.27 13.83
N LEU A 245 -7.43 14.10 14.42
CA LEU A 245 -8.25 13.87 15.61
C LEU A 245 -7.39 13.74 16.86
N THR A 246 -7.76 14.48 17.90
CA THR A 246 -7.17 14.36 19.25
C THR A 246 -8.27 14.01 20.26
N ARG A 247 -8.09 12.91 21.00
CA ARG A 247 -8.88 12.61 22.19
C ARG A 247 -8.30 13.35 23.39
N ASN A 248 -9.11 14.19 24.02
CA ASN A 248 -8.69 14.97 25.18
C ASN A 248 -8.82 14.17 26.49
N ALA A 249 -8.11 14.61 27.53
CA ALA A 249 -8.11 13.94 28.83
C ALA A 249 -9.49 13.94 29.53
N ASP A 250 -10.36 14.92 29.21
CA ASP A 250 -11.73 15.01 29.71
C ASP A 250 -12.74 14.12 28.94
N GLY A 251 -12.25 13.38 27.88
CA GLY A 251 -13.07 12.52 27.04
C GLY A 251 -13.77 13.25 25.89
N SER A 252 -13.50 14.52 25.67
CA SER A 252 -13.92 15.24 24.46
C SER A 252 -12.99 14.92 23.28
N TYR A 253 -13.43 15.26 22.06
CA TYR A 253 -12.65 15.04 20.83
C TYR A 253 -12.45 16.36 20.10
N THR A 254 -11.20 16.72 19.84
CA THR A 254 -10.82 17.90 19.04
C THR A 254 -10.45 17.47 17.64
N PHE A 255 -11.07 18.09 16.66
CA PHE A 255 -10.82 17.92 15.22
C PHE A 255 -10.07 19.15 14.72
N CYS A 256 -8.98 18.95 13.97
CA CYS A 256 -8.18 20.02 13.39
C CYS A 256 -7.77 19.69 11.97
N MET A 257 -8.08 20.58 11.02
CA MET A 257 -7.73 20.40 9.62
C MET A 257 -7.12 21.68 9.04
N ALA A 258 -5.96 21.55 8.40
CA ALA A 258 -5.38 22.65 7.61
C ALA A 258 -6.09 22.76 6.25
N ALA A 259 -6.72 23.89 5.99
CA ALA A 259 -7.36 24.18 4.71
C ALA A 259 -7.20 25.67 4.35
N PRO A 260 -5.99 26.08 3.94
CA PRO A 260 -5.70 27.47 3.54
C PRO A 260 -6.66 27.96 2.47
N GLN A 261 -7.00 29.25 2.51
CA GLN A 261 -7.92 29.94 1.57
C GLN A 261 -9.40 29.50 1.67
N LYS A 262 -9.74 28.49 2.47
CA LYS A 262 -11.13 28.06 2.68
C LYS A 262 -11.84 28.98 3.69
N GLN A 263 -13.17 29.05 3.61
CA GLN A 263 -13.99 29.98 4.38
C GLN A 263 -14.79 29.32 5.50
N SER A 264 -15.17 28.06 5.35
CA SER A 264 -15.97 27.31 6.31
C SER A 264 -15.59 25.84 6.35
N CYS A 265 -15.79 25.22 7.51
CA CYS A 265 -15.58 23.81 7.71
C CYS A 265 -16.57 23.28 8.76
N VAL A 266 -17.16 22.12 8.51
CA VAL A 266 -18.07 21.44 9.44
C VAL A 266 -17.63 19.99 9.54
N VAL A 267 -17.46 19.49 10.76
CA VAL A 267 -17.21 18.06 11.03
C VAL A 267 -18.57 17.35 11.13
N ILE A 268 -18.73 16.28 10.38
CA ILE A 268 -19.97 15.49 10.35
C ILE A 268 -19.59 14.02 10.58
N GLY A 269 -20.28 13.34 11.50
CA GLY A 269 -19.90 11.98 11.87
C GLY A 269 -21.06 11.10 12.31
N SER A 270 -20.73 9.83 12.55
CA SER A 270 -21.70 8.78 12.85
C SER A 270 -22.36 8.90 14.23
N TRP A 271 -21.84 9.72 15.13
CA TRP A 271 -22.39 9.89 16.50
C TRP A 271 -23.80 10.45 16.54
N ASN A 272 -24.26 11.04 15.49
CA ASN A 272 -25.62 11.54 15.32
C ASN A 272 -26.20 11.18 13.93
N ASP A 273 -25.82 10.00 13.44
CA ASP A 273 -26.26 9.46 12.14
C ASP A 273 -25.94 10.39 10.95
N TYR A 274 -24.76 10.99 10.97
CA TYR A 274 -24.24 11.92 9.96
C TYR A 274 -25.13 13.17 9.71
N GLN A 275 -25.88 13.57 10.71
CA GLN A 275 -26.60 14.85 10.69
C GLN A 275 -25.60 15.98 10.99
N ALA A 276 -25.50 16.98 10.12
CA ALA A 276 -24.70 18.16 10.44
C ALA A 276 -25.31 18.91 11.63
N SER A 277 -24.46 19.32 12.58
CA SER A 277 -24.88 20.01 13.80
C SER A 277 -24.00 21.21 14.11
N SER A 278 -24.54 22.12 14.92
CA SER A 278 -23.81 23.32 15.35
C SER A 278 -22.51 23.00 16.09
N ALA A 279 -22.48 21.87 16.81
CA ALA A 279 -21.28 21.40 17.49
C ALA A 279 -20.12 21.03 16.54
N GLY A 280 -20.44 20.66 15.29
CA GLY A 280 -19.47 20.34 14.26
C GLY A 280 -18.92 21.56 13.52
N VAL A 281 -19.49 22.75 13.71
CA VAL A 281 -19.01 23.97 13.03
C VAL A 281 -17.65 24.38 13.57
N CYS A 282 -16.67 24.52 12.68
CA CYS A 282 -15.32 24.87 13.07
C CYS A 282 -15.12 26.39 13.16
N GLU A 283 -14.35 26.80 14.16
CA GLU A 283 -13.66 28.08 14.17
C GLU A 283 -12.34 27.97 13.42
N TYR A 284 -11.70 29.09 13.05
CA TYR A 284 -10.38 29.05 12.42
C TYR A 284 -9.30 29.77 13.23
N VAL A 285 -8.06 29.31 13.03
CA VAL A 285 -6.83 30.00 13.43
C VAL A 285 -5.95 30.15 12.20
N ASP A 286 -5.50 31.36 11.94
CA ASP A 286 -4.49 31.63 10.91
C ASP A 286 -3.10 31.68 11.55
N ARG A 287 -2.18 30.83 11.11
CA ARG A 287 -0.75 30.90 11.45
C ARG A 287 -0.02 31.63 10.32
N MET A 288 0.75 32.62 10.69
CA MET A 288 1.57 33.36 9.71
C MET A 288 2.92 32.66 9.51
N ILE A 289 3.22 32.26 8.27
CA ILE A 289 4.52 31.75 7.84
C ILE A 289 4.98 32.65 6.69
N ASP A 290 6.13 33.27 6.80
CA ASP A 290 6.69 34.19 5.81
C ASP A 290 5.70 35.28 5.33
N GLY A 291 4.88 35.77 6.25
CA GLY A 291 3.87 36.80 5.97
C GLY A 291 2.60 36.31 5.28
N GLN A 292 2.46 34.98 5.01
CA GLN A 292 1.26 34.40 4.44
C GLN A 292 0.43 33.70 5.51
N PRO A 293 -0.92 33.80 5.48
CA PRO A 293 -1.79 33.13 6.43
C PRO A 293 -2.04 31.68 6.02
N PHE A 294 -1.79 30.75 6.92
CA PHE A 294 -2.13 29.36 6.81
C PHE A 294 -3.30 29.05 7.75
N ARG A 295 -4.44 28.76 7.18
CA ARG A 295 -5.69 28.55 7.92
C ARG A 295 -5.85 27.12 8.40
N TYR A 296 -6.15 27.02 9.70
CA TYR A 296 -6.51 25.77 10.39
C TYR A 296 -7.93 25.93 10.92
N PHE A 297 -8.78 24.98 10.58
CA PHE A 297 -10.13 24.84 11.14
C PHE A 297 -10.09 23.88 12.33
N LYS A 298 -10.74 24.25 13.44
CA LYS A 298 -10.84 23.40 14.63
C LYS A 298 -12.21 23.46 15.25
N THR A 299 -12.64 22.34 15.84
CA THR A 299 -13.81 22.27 16.74
C THR A 299 -13.60 21.16 17.76
N THR A 300 -14.28 21.26 18.90
CA THR A 300 -14.24 20.24 19.95
C THR A 300 -15.66 19.75 20.22
N ILE A 301 -15.89 18.46 20.00
CA ILE A 301 -17.14 17.79 20.38
C ILE A 301 -17.05 17.42 21.86
N PRO A 302 -17.97 17.88 22.69
CA PRO A 302 -17.92 17.66 24.14
C PRO A 302 -17.91 16.18 24.54
N ALA A 303 -17.34 15.92 25.71
CA ALA A 303 -17.35 14.59 26.31
C ALA A 303 -18.79 14.02 26.45
N GLY A 304 -18.95 12.73 26.17
CA GLY A 304 -20.21 12.02 26.26
C GLY A 304 -21.16 12.17 25.06
N VAL A 305 -20.86 13.06 24.10
CA VAL A 305 -21.57 13.15 22.80
C VAL A 305 -21.21 11.98 21.93
N ILE A 306 -19.91 11.76 21.71
CA ILE A 306 -19.38 10.60 20.96
C ILE A 306 -19.25 9.42 21.93
N LYS A 307 -19.80 8.28 21.57
CA LYS A 307 -19.76 7.05 22.36
C LYS A 307 -19.24 5.88 21.51
N GLY A 308 -18.11 5.31 21.93
CA GLY A 308 -17.48 4.21 21.24
C GLY A 308 -16.82 4.62 19.92
N ALA A 309 -16.69 3.68 19.02
CA ALA A 309 -16.10 3.91 17.70
C ALA A 309 -17.01 4.75 16.79
N PHE A 310 -16.41 5.55 15.93
CA PHE A 310 -17.15 6.43 15.03
C PHE A 310 -16.38 6.68 13.73
N SER A 311 -17.11 7.11 12.70
CA SER A 311 -16.51 7.62 11.47
C SER A 311 -16.99 9.05 11.18
N TYR A 312 -16.19 9.80 10.45
CA TYR A 312 -16.46 11.20 10.17
C TYR A 312 -15.79 11.68 8.89
N TYR A 313 -16.24 12.84 8.44
CA TYR A 313 -15.65 13.58 7.32
C TYR A 313 -15.79 15.08 7.55
N TYR A 314 -15.12 15.87 6.74
CA TYR A 314 -15.22 17.33 6.72
C TYR A 314 -16.07 17.79 5.52
N CYS A 315 -17.03 18.68 5.76
CA CYS A 315 -17.71 19.46 4.74
C CYS A 315 -17.08 20.86 4.71
N VAL A 316 -16.32 21.15 3.66
CA VAL A 316 -15.55 22.39 3.51
C VAL A 316 -16.18 23.25 2.43
N ASP A 317 -16.33 24.57 2.71
CA ASP A 317 -16.98 25.54 1.82
C ASP A 317 -18.35 25.04 1.28
N LEU A 318 -19.06 24.25 2.07
CA LEU A 318 -20.39 23.67 1.75
C LEU A 318 -20.42 22.76 0.51
N THR A 319 -19.27 22.51 -0.08
CA THR A 319 -19.16 21.82 -1.39
C THR A 319 -18.27 20.58 -1.33
N TYR A 320 -17.13 20.70 -0.65
CA TYR A 320 -16.12 19.66 -0.61
C TYR A 320 -16.36 18.73 0.58
N ASN A 321 -16.69 17.47 0.31
CA ASN A 321 -16.85 16.45 1.34
C ASN A 321 -15.63 15.54 1.28
N VAL A 322 -14.73 15.62 2.28
CA VAL A 322 -13.45 14.94 2.26
C VAL A 322 -13.14 14.27 3.59
N GLY A 323 -12.41 13.16 3.54
CA GLY A 323 -11.88 12.51 4.73
C GLY A 323 -10.85 13.38 5.45
N ASP A 324 -10.36 12.89 6.58
CA ASP A 324 -9.28 13.53 7.30
C ASP A 324 -7.93 13.11 6.69
N PRO A 325 -7.08 14.05 6.24
CA PRO A 325 -5.74 13.73 5.74
C PRO A 325 -4.86 12.97 6.76
N TYR A 326 -5.17 13.09 8.05
CA TYR A 326 -4.49 12.45 9.17
C TYR A 326 -5.21 11.21 9.70
N ALA A 327 -6.18 10.67 8.95
CA ALA A 327 -6.88 9.44 9.32
C ALA A 327 -5.90 8.28 9.48
N ARG A 328 -6.14 7.46 10.52
CA ARG A 328 -5.35 6.26 10.84
C ARG A 328 -6.04 4.96 10.44
N LEU A 329 -7.30 5.06 10.07
CA LEU A 329 -8.11 4.07 9.40
C LEU A 329 -9.16 4.80 8.56
N VAL A 330 -9.42 4.31 7.38
CA VAL A 330 -10.30 4.95 6.40
C VAL A 330 -11.36 3.95 5.96
N LEU A 331 -12.60 4.40 5.79
CA LEU A 331 -13.64 3.64 5.11
C LEU A 331 -13.72 4.12 3.66
N ASP A 332 -13.44 3.20 2.75
CA ASP A 332 -13.45 3.44 1.29
C ASP A 332 -14.82 3.09 0.71
N PRO A 333 -15.53 4.05 0.09
CA PRO A 333 -16.85 3.83 -0.49
C PRO A 333 -16.85 2.81 -1.63
N TYR A 334 -15.70 2.53 -2.25
CA TYR A 334 -15.60 1.73 -3.47
C TYR A 334 -15.11 0.31 -3.21
N ASN A 335 -14.08 0.15 -2.37
CA ASN A 335 -13.24 -1.04 -2.35
C ASN A 335 -13.39 -1.88 -1.07
N ASP A 336 -13.80 -1.31 0.07
CA ASP A 336 -13.89 -2.02 1.35
C ASP A 336 -14.78 -3.27 1.28
N LYS A 337 -15.88 -3.21 0.54
CA LYS A 337 -16.83 -4.32 0.34
C LYS A 337 -16.21 -5.56 -0.32
N TYR A 338 -15.04 -5.44 -0.92
CA TYR A 338 -14.31 -6.55 -1.54
C TYR A 338 -13.21 -7.11 -0.64
N ILE A 339 -12.96 -6.50 0.52
CA ILE A 339 -12.00 -7.00 1.50
C ILE A 339 -12.65 -8.13 2.29
N SER A 340 -12.03 -9.31 2.26
CA SER A 340 -12.54 -10.47 2.98
C SER A 340 -12.47 -10.27 4.50
N ALA A 341 -13.49 -10.70 5.23
CA ALA A 341 -13.48 -10.76 6.69
C ALA A 341 -12.35 -11.65 7.27
N SER A 342 -11.76 -12.53 6.47
CA SER A 342 -10.56 -13.28 6.89
C SER A 342 -9.28 -12.45 6.80
N VAL A 343 -9.27 -11.36 6.04
CA VAL A 343 -8.15 -10.40 5.93
C VAL A 343 -8.32 -9.29 6.95
N TYR A 344 -9.51 -8.71 7.03
CA TYR A 344 -9.82 -7.66 7.99
C TYR A 344 -11.09 -8.03 8.78
N PRO A 345 -10.97 -8.77 9.89
CA PRO A 345 -12.11 -9.11 10.73
C PRO A 345 -12.73 -7.86 11.36
N GLY A 346 -14.05 -7.71 11.22
CA GLY A 346 -14.79 -6.61 11.84
C GLY A 346 -14.53 -5.25 11.18
N LEU A 347 -14.12 -5.22 9.90
CA LEU A 347 -14.07 -3.97 9.14
C LEU A 347 -15.46 -3.31 9.18
N PRO A 348 -15.57 -2.04 9.64
CA PRO A 348 -16.86 -1.38 9.70
C PRO A 348 -17.46 -1.20 8.31
N GLU A 349 -18.75 -1.43 8.18
CA GLU A 349 -19.42 -1.21 6.91
C GLU A 349 -19.48 0.29 6.56
N TYR A 350 -19.25 0.57 5.30
CA TYR A 350 -19.42 1.94 4.79
C TYR A 350 -20.90 2.34 4.86
N PRO A 351 -21.26 3.51 5.45
CA PRO A 351 -22.63 3.93 5.68
C PRO A 351 -23.33 4.41 4.38
N GLN A 352 -23.57 3.50 3.48
CA GLN A 352 -24.12 3.77 2.15
C GLN A 352 -25.44 4.53 2.24
N GLY A 353 -25.56 5.65 1.52
CA GLY A 353 -26.76 6.50 1.47
C GLY A 353 -26.96 7.43 2.66
N LYS A 354 -26.10 7.40 3.69
CA LYS A 354 -26.12 8.33 4.83
C LYS A 354 -25.14 9.49 4.71
N VAL A 355 -24.15 9.33 3.86
CA VAL A 355 -23.11 10.32 3.58
C VAL A 355 -23.11 10.69 2.10
N PRO A 356 -22.58 11.86 1.72
CA PRO A 356 -22.44 12.20 0.30
C PRO A 356 -21.67 11.13 -0.45
N ASN A 357 -22.11 10.81 -1.68
CA ASN A 357 -21.42 9.81 -2.50
C ASN A 357 -19.94 10.12 -2.66
N ASN A 358 -19.12 9.08 -2.70
CA ASN A 358 -17.67 9.15 -2.92
C ASN A 358 -16.87 9.81 -1.79
N THR A 359 -17.43 9.99 -0.61
CA THR A 359 -16.73 10.56 0.52
C THR A 359 -15.98 9.47 1.28
N PHE A 360 -14.66 9.51 1.28
CA PHE A 360 -13.86 8.69 2.19
C PHE A 360 -14.08 9.16 3.63
N LEU A 361 -14.25 8.23 4.56
CA LEU A 361 -14.51 8.55 5.96
C LEU A 361 -13.29 8.18 6.82
N ALA A 362 -12.84 9.11 7.64
CA ALA A 362 -11.94 8.76 8.73
C ALA A 362 -12.72 7.93 9.77
N TYR A 363 -12.13 6.82 10.22
CA TYR A 363 -12.67 5.99 11.28
C TYR A 363 -11.77 6.05 12.51
N HIS A 364 -12.38 6.09 13.69
CA HIS A 364 -11.69 6.11 14.96
C HIS A 364 -12.33 5.17 15.98
N SER A 365 -11.46 4.47 16.69
CA SER A 365 -11.75 3.80 17.95
C SER A 365 -10.59 4.06 18.90
N ASP A 366 -10.87 4.35 20.17
CA ASP A 366 -9.83 4.64 21.17
C ASP A 366 -8.80 3.51 21.34
N THR A 367 -9.15 2.29 20.91
CA THR A 367 -8.32 1.09 21.04
C THR A 367 -7.81 0.52 19.71
N MET A 368 -8.11 1.17 18.58
CA MET A 368 -7.79 0.58 17.26
C MET A 368 -6.31 0.43 16.97
N LEU A 369 -5.46 1.18 17.67
CA LEU A 369 -4.00 1.09 17.57
C LEU A 369 -3.35 0.42 18.78
N ASP A 370 -4.15 -0.07 19.76
CA ASP A 370 -3.60 -0.76 20.91
C ASP A 370 -2.92 -2.06 20.50
N TYR A 371 -1.71 -2.27 21.00
CA TYR A 371 -0.96 -3.49 20.79
C TYR A 371 0.02 -3.73 21.96
N ASP A 372 0.06 -4.94 22.48
CA ASP A 372 1.03 -5.33 23.51
C ASP A 372 2.27 -5.94 22.87
N TRP A 373 3.28 -5.10 22.68
CA TRP A 373 4.57 -5.48 22.10
C TRP A 373 5.25 -6.57 22.92
N GLN A 374 5.61 -7.68 22.31
CA GLN A 374 6.27 -8.82 22.96
C GLN A 374 7.77 -8.64 22.98
N CYS A 375 8.38 -8.14 21.91
CA CYS A 375 9.78 -7.76 21.87
C CYS A 375 10.01 -6.49 22.72
N LYS A 376 10.60 -6.67 23.89
CA LYS A 376 10.84 -5.55 24.84
C LYS A 376 12.15 -4.81 24.58
N SER A 377 13.07 -5.43 23.84
CA SER A 377 14.34 -4.82 23.44
C SER A 377 14.77 -5.34 22.08
N PHE A 378 15.00 -4.44 21.18
CA PHE A 378 15.54 -4.71 19.86
C PHE A 378 16.73 -3.78 19.62
N THR A 379 17.79 -4.31 19.06
CA THR A 379 18.94 -3.53 18.59
C THR A 379 19.00 -3.69 17.09
N ALA A 380 18.80 -2.60 16.38
CA ALA A 380 18.85 -2.59 14.93
C ALA A 380 20.26 -2.99 14.43
N PRO A 381 20.36 -3.78 13.37
CA PRO A 381 21.62 -4.13 12.71
C PRO A 381 22.40 -2.88 12.28
N ASP A 382 23.73 -3.02 12.19
CA ASP A 382 24.61 -1.96 11.71
C ASP A 382 24.25 -1.57 10.26
N LYS A 383 23.98 -0.28 10.03
CA LYS A 383 23.58 0.24 8.71
C LYS A 383 24.60 0.02 7.60
N GLU A 384 25.86 -0.22 7.93
CA GLU A 384 26.91 -0.56 6.96
C GLU A 384 26.93 -2.06 6.61
N ASN A 385 26.09 -2.88 7.27
CA ASN A 385 26.11 -4.33 7.10
C ASN A 385 24.70 -4.93 6.97
N LEU A 386 23.79 -4.21 6.28
CA LEU A 386 22.45 -4.72 6.02
C LEU A 386 22.47 -5.74 4.87
N VAL A 387 21.71 -6.80 5.04
CA VAL A 387 21.23 -7.66 3.96
C VAL A 387 19.71 -7.53 3.96
N ILE A 388 19.24 -6.65 3.11
CA ILE A 388 17.83 -6.24 3.04
C ILE A 388 17.09 -7.22 2.12
N TYR A 389 15.88 -7.61 2.50
CA TYR A 389 14.94 -8.34 1.66
C TYR A 389 13.78 -7.41 1.30
N GLU A 390 13.77 -6.94 0.06
CA GLU A 390 12.70 -6.10 -0.49
C GLU A 390 11.47 -6.97 -0.75
N MET A 391 10.30 -6.55 -0.25
CA MET A 391 9.10 -7.37 -0.22
C MET A 391 7.84 -6.60 -0.59
N LEU A 392 7.09 -7.11 -1.56
CA LEU A 392 5.72 -6.73 -1.84
C LEU A 392 4.77 -7.76 -1.21
N LEU A 393 4.05 -7.38 -0.15
CA LEU A 393 3.14 -8.27 0.59
C LEU A 393 2.16 -9.01 -0.32
N ARG A 394 1.59 -8.31 -1.30
CA ARG A 394 0.61 -8.80 -2.27
C ARG A 394 1.09 -10.05 -3.03
N ASP A 395 2.36 -10.06 -3.44
CA ASP A 395 2.93 -11.06 -4.34
C ASP A 395 3.91 -12.02 -3.61
N PHE A 396 4.35 -11.67 -2.39
CA PHE A 396 5.21 -12.52 -1.57
C PHE A 396 4.47 -13.74 -1.02
N THR A 397 3.19 -13.55 -0.68
CA THR A 397 2.30 -14.62 -0.23
C THR A 397 0.97 -14.57 -1.00
N GLY A 398 0.12 -15.54 -0.80
CA GLY A 398 -1.16 -15.63 -1.49
C GLY A 398 -1.43 -17.06 -1.94
N THR A 399 -2.19 -17.22 -3.02
CA THR A 399 -2.45 -18.52 -3.63
C THR A 399 -1.22 -18.96 -4.44
N GLU A 400 -0.55 -19.99 -3.99
CA GLU A 400 0.67 -20.49 -4.63
C GLU A 400 0.45 -20.88 -6.10
N GLY A 401 1.38 -20.47 -6.96
CA GLY A 401 1.30 -20.71 -8.41
C GLY A 401 0.24 -19.85 -9.12
N LYS A 402 -0.33 -18.84 -8.43
CA LYS A 402 -1.34 -17.92 -8.98
C LYS A 402 -0.88 -16.47 -8.86
N ALA A 403 -1.37 -15.63 -9.77
CA ALA A 403 -1.17 -14.19 -9.80
C ALA A 403 -2.47 -13.47 -9.39
N GLU A 404 -2.95 -13.76 -8.18
CA GLU A 404 -4.23 -13.22 -7.69
C GLU A 404 -4.06 -11.95 -6.86
N GLY A 405 -2.84 -11.62 -6.44
CA GLY A 405 -2.54 -10.44 -5.64
C GLY A 405 -3.22 -10.47 -4.26
N ASN A 406 -3.42 -11.65 -3.68
CA ASN A 406 -4.14 -11.86 -2.43
C ASN A 406 -3.22 -12.20 -1.24
N GLY A 407 -1.96 -11.76 -1.31
CA GLY A 407 -1.04 -11.82 -0.19
C GLY A 407 -1.45 -10.89 0.94
N THR A 408 -1.11 -11.26 2.18
CA THR A 408 -1.44 -10.49 3.37
C THR A 408 -0.27 -10.47 4.35
N VAL A 409 -0.27 -9.48 5.26
CA VAL A 409 0.75 -9.38 6.30
C VAL A 409 0.77 -10.60 7.22
N ASN A 410 -0.40 -11.21 7.49
CA ASN A 410 -0.50 -12.44 8.30
C ASN A 410 0.12 -13.65 7.61
N LYS A 411 -0.07 -13.78 6.30
CA LYS A 411 0.60 -14.85 5.53
C LYS A 411 2.12 -14.61 5.44
N ALA A 412 2.55 -13.32 5.36
CA ALA A 412 3.97 -12.96 5.41
C ALA A 412 4.58 -13.26 6.79
N TYR A 413 3.85 -13.01 7.86
CA TYR A 413 4.24 -13.41 9.23
C TYR A 413 4.59 -14.91 9.31
N ASP A 414 3.80 -15.77 8.69
CA ASP A 414 4.03 -17.23 8.67
C ASP A 414 5.32 -17.61 7.92
N ARG A 415 5.85 -16.73 7.09
CA ARG A 415 7.10 -16.91 6.31
C ARG A 415 8.34 -16.30 6.98
N LEU A 416 8.22 -15.59 8.09
CA LEU A 416 9.36 -14.99 8.78
C LEU A 416 10.42 -16.00 9.24
N GLY A 417 9.99 -17.24 9.57
CA GLY A 417 10.91 -18.33 9.84
C GLY A 417 11.85 -18.67 8.69
N TYR A 418 11.33 -18.65 7.44
CA TYR A 418 12.14 -18.84 6.23
C TYR A 418 13.16 -17.69 6.07
N LEU A 419 12.73 -16.46 6.22
CA LEU A 419 13.60 -15.28 6.06
C LEU A 419 14.71 -15.26 7.14
N LYS A 420 14.37 -15.64 8.37
CA LYS A 420 15.35 -15.85 9.43
C LYS A 420 16.36 -16.94 9.08
N ASP A 421 15.88 -18.05 8.52
CA ASP A 421 16.73 -19.17 8.08
C ASP A 421 17.57 -18.80 6.85
N LEU A 422 17.07 -17.98 5.94
CA LEU A 422 17.84 -17.39 4.85
C LEU A 422 19.00 -16.53 5.39
N GLY A 423 18.78 -15.88 6.55
CA GLY A 423 19.78 -15.16 7.30
C GLY A 423 19.76 -13.65 7.11
N ILE A 424 18.77 -13.09 6.43
CA ILE A 424 18.64 -11.63 6.26
C ILE A 424 18.47 -10.93 7.62
N ASN A 425 18.85 -9.67 7.71
CA ASN A 425 18.76 -8.86 8.93
C ASN A 425 17.89 -7.60 8.79
N ALA A 426 17.32 -7.34 7.61
CA ALA A 426 16.32 -6.30 7.40
C ALA A 426 15.32 -6.72 6.33
N ILE A 427 14.08 -6.25 6.47
CA ILE A 427 13.02 -6.34 5.45
C ILE A 427 12.66 -4.91 5.05
N GLU A 428 12.62 -4.63 3.74
CA GLU A 428 12.07 -3.41 3.18
C GLU A 428 10.70 -3.74 2.57
N LEU A 429 9.65 -3.18 3.16
CA LEU A 429 8.29 -3.35 2.67
C LEU A 429 7.98 -2.29 1.63
N LEU A 430 7.52 -2.70 0.44
CA LEU A 430 6.90 -1.78 -0.51
C LEU A 430 5.74 -1.04 0.19
N PRO A 431 5.32 0.14 -0.33
CA PRO A 431 4.42 1.03 0.41
C PRO A 431 3.18 0.34 0.95
N ILE A 432 2.95 0.48 2.26
CA ILE A 432 1.83 -0.12 3.00
C ILE A 432 0.77 0.90 3.40
N ASN A 433 0.94 2.16 3.02
CA ASN A 433 -0.04 3.20 3.25
C ASN A 433 -1.33 2.91 2.49
N GLU A 434 -2.48 3.34 3.02
CA GLU A 434 -3.78 3.20 2.34
C GLU A 434 -3.71 3.82 0.95
N PHE A 435 -3.72 2.97 -0.06
CA PHE A 435 -3.65 3.32 -1.47
C PHE A 435 -5.04 3.21 -2.15
N ASN A 436 -5.14 3.68 -3.38
CA ASN A 436 -6.38 3.58 -4.15
C ASN A 436 -6.57 2.16 -4.72
N GLY A 437 -7.68 1.52 -4.37
CA GLY A 437 -8.00 0.14 -4.75
C GLY A 437 -7.49 -0.89 -3.73
N ASN A 438 -7.69 -2.20 -4.01
CA ASN A 438 -7.25 -3.31 -3.15
C ASN A 438 -6.06 -4.08 -3.73
N ILE A 439 -5.61 -3.73 -4.94
CA ILE A 439 -4.51 -4.40 -5.65
C ILE A 439 -3.59 -3.33 -6.21
N SER A 440 -2.44 -3.10 -5.58
CA SER A 440 -1.44 -2.10 -5.97
C SER A 440 -0.03 -2.53 -5.56
N TRP A 441 0.99 -1.84 -6.08
CA TRP A 441 2.33 -1.81 -5.51
C TRP A 441 2.42 -0.85 -4.32
N GLY A 442 1.42 0.05 -4.14
CA GLY A 442 1.37 1.04 -3.07
C GLY A 442 1.84 2.44 -3.46
N TYR A 443 2.36 2.65 -4.67
CA TYR A 443 2.86 3.97 -5.12
C TYR A 443 1.75 4.95 -5.55
N ASN A 444 0.51 4.67 -5.15
CA ASN A 444 -0.66 5.53 -5.33
C ASN A 444 -1.39 5.77 -4.00
N PRO A 445 -0.70 6.33 -2.97
CA PRO A 445 -1.26 6.49 -1.63
C PRO A 445 -2.34 7.59 -1.60
N ASN A 446 -3.37 7.35 -0.77
CA ASN A 446 -4.41 8.32 -0.44
C ASN A 446 -4.28 8.84 1.00
N PHE A 447 -3.90 7.99 1.96
CA PHE A 447 -3.80 8.35 3.38
C PHE A 447 -2.51 7.82 3.98
N TYR A 448 -1.63 8.73 4.37
CA TYR A 448 -0.25 8.42 4.73
C TYR A 448 -0.05 7.87 6.15
N MET A 449 -1.07 7.97 7.03
CA MET A 449 -1.01 7.45 8.41
C MET A 449 -1.94 6.25 8.64
N ALA A 450 -2.56 5.73 7.60
CA ALA A 450 -3.37 4.51 7.64
C ALA A 450 -2.61 3.38 6.94
N VAL A 451 -2.68 2.17 7.51
CA VAL A 451 -2.25 0.95 6.81
C VAL A 451 -3.31 0.55 5.78
N ASP A 452 -2.88 -0.03 4.68
CA ASP A 452 -3.80 -0.57 3.69
C ASP A 452 -4.53 -1.81 4.23
N LYS A 453 -5.85 -1.76 4.16
CA LYS A 453 -6.75 -2.78 4.70
C LYS A 453 -6.73 -4.09 3.91
N ALA A 454 -6.35 -4.05 2.63
CA ALA A 454 -6.26 -5.23 1.79
C ALA A 454 -5.17 -6.20 2.25
N TYR A 455 -4.20 -5.73 3.04
CA TYR A 455 -3.14 -6.57 3.59
C TYR A 455 -3.40 -7.03 5.03
N GLY A 456 -4.26 -6.35 5.81
CA GLY A 456 -4.55 -6.72 7.18
C GLY A 456 -4.91 -5.54 8.09
N THR A 457 -5.09 -5.83 9.37
CA THR A 457 -5.41 -4.84 10.40
C THR A 457 -4.16 -4.12 10.94
N PRO A 458 -4.28 -2.95 11.58
CA PRO A 458 -3.17 -2.31 12.30
C PRO A 458 -2.44 -3.25 13.27
N ALA A 459 -3.18 -4.08 13.99
CA ALA A 459 -2.63 -5.07 14.92
C ALA A 459 -1.82 -6.16 14.20
N ASP A 460 -2.23 -6.57 12.99
CA ASP A 460 -1.50 -7.57 12.20
C ASP A 460 -0.14 -7.04 11.76
N TYR A 461 -0.07 -5.77 11.31
CA TYR A 461 1.20 -5.12 10.96
C TYR A 461 2.12 -4.98 12.17
N LYS A 462 1.59 -4.55 13.32
CA LYS A 462 2.38 -4.47 14.56
C LYS A 462 2.90 -5.85 14.98
N ARG A 463 2.08 -6.89 14.89
CA ARG A 463 2.48 -8.27 15.16
C ARG A 463 3.59 -8.75 14.21
N PHE A 464 3.53 -8.39 12.95
CA PHE A 464 4.57 -8.70 11.98
C PHE A 464 5.90 -8.02 12.36
N ILE A 465 5.88 -6.72 12.65
CA ILE A 465 7.06 -5.95 13.04
C ILE A 465 7.65 -6.48 14.36
N ASP A 466 6.80 -6.72 15.35
CA ASP A 466 7.18 -7.28 16.65
C ASP A 466 7.93 -8.62 16.49
N ARG A 467 7.39 -9.49 15.63
CA ARG A 467 8.04 -10.77 15.33
C ARG A 467 9.34 -10.62 14.57
N CYS A 468 9.45 -9.65 13.67
CA CYS A 468 10.72 -9.33 13.00
C CYS A 468 11.78 -8.95 14.05
N HIS A 469 11.43 -8.09 15.00
CA HIS A 469 12.32 -7.67 16.09
C HIS A 469 12.74 -8.85 16.98
N GLU A 470 11.83 -9.76 17.36
CA GLU A 470 12.17 -10.99 18.08
C GLU A 470 13.16 -11.87 17.31
N LEU A 471 13.11 -11.86 16.00
CA LEU A 471 14.01 -12.60 15.13
C LEU A 471 15.32 -11.86 14.83
N GLY A 472 15.48 -10.62 15.30
CA GLY A 472 16.63 -9.77 15.01
C GLY A 472 16.65 -9.23 13.60
N ILE A 473 15.47 -8.99 13.03
CA ILE A 473 15.26 -8.45 11.68
C ILE A 473 14.63 -7.06 11.81
N ALA A 474 15.26 -6.05 11.23
CA ALA A 474 14.76 -4.69 11.16
C ALA A 474 13.65 -4.58 10.09
N VAL A 475 12.73 -3.62 10.24
CA VAL A 475 11.68 -3.32 9.27
C VAL A 475 11.80 -1.90 8.76
N ILE A 476 11.97 -1.76 7.46
CA ILE A 476 12.09 -0.50 6.71
C ILE A 476 10.82 -0.33 5.89
N LEU A 477 10.22 0.86 5.92
CA LEU A 477 9.08 1.19 5.07
C LEU A 477 9.51 1.99 3.85
N ASP A 478 9.03 1.59 2.70
CA ASP A 478 9.07 2.40 1.49
C ASP A 478 7.99 3.48 1.56
N VAL A 479 8.36 4.74 1.39
CA VAL A 479 7.48 5.90 1.53
C VAL A 479 7.47 6.76 0.28
N VAL A 480 6.27 7.17 -0.13
CA VAL A 480 6.00 7.84 -1.40
C VAL A 480 5.69 9.32 -1.15
N PHE A 481 6.71 10.17 -1.22
CA PHE A 481 6.56 11.62 -0.96
C PHE A 481 6.53 12.46 -2.22
N ASN A 482 6.78 11.87 -3.39
CA ASN A 482 6.72 12.58 -4.66
C ASN A 482 5.27 12.86 -5.09
N GLN A 483 4.36 11.90 -4.94
CA GLN A 483 2.99 11.99 -5.44
C GLN A 483 1.95 11.41 -4.49
N ALA A 484 0.68 11.79 -4.70
CA ALA A 484 -0.49 11.12 -4.12
C ALA A 484 -1.53 10.78 -5.21
N ASP A 485 -2.44 9.85 -4.91
CA ASP A 485 -3.59 9.58 -5.76
C ASP A 485 -4.66 10.68 -5.66
N GLY A 486 -5.58 10.73 -6.62
CA GLY A 486 -6.63 11.75 -6.71
C GLY A 486 -7.68 11.69 -5.61
N CYS A 487 -7.69 10.65 -4.79
CA CYS A 487 -8.59 10.52 -3.64
C CYS A 487 -8.00 11.12 -2.34
N HIS A 488 -6.78 11.66 -2.37
CA HIS A 488 -6.21 12.33 -1.21
C HIS A 488 -7.05 13.56 -0.82
N PRO A 489 -7.43 13.74 0.48
CA PRO A 489 -8.34 14.82 0.89
C PRO A 489 -7.89 16.23 0.48
N TRP A 490 -6.62 16.57 0.65
CA TRP A 490 -6.10 17.89 0.23
C TRP A 490 -6.05 18.07 -1.29
N TYR A 491 -5.95 16.97 -2.08
CA TYR A 491 -6.09 17.07 -3.53
C TYR A 491 -7.52 17.43 -3.92
N GLN A 492 -8.51 16.80 -3.28
CA GLN A 492 -9.94 17.01 -3.54
C GLN A 492 -10.48 18.36 -3.09
N LEU A 493 -9.80 19.04 -2.16
CA LEU A 493 -10.27 20.33 -1.61
C LEU A 493 -10.19 21.51 -2.56
N TYR A 494 -9.40 21.42 -3.62
CA TYR A 494 -9.11 22.56 -4.48
C TYR A 494 -9.27 22.23 -5.95
N GLU A 495 -9.64 23.24 -6.74
CA GLU A 495 -9.59 23.15 -8.19
C GLU A 495 -8.14 22.96 -8.68
N PRO A 496 -7.89 22.19 -9.76
CA PRO A 496 -6.58 22.08 -10.36
C PRO A 496 -5.97 23.46 -10.65
N GLY A 497 -4.67 23.65 -10.36
CA GLY A 497 -3.96 24.91 -10.49
C GLY A 497 -4.25 25.97 -9.43
N LYS A 498 -5.18 25.73 -8.51
CA LYS A 498 -5.42 26.53 -7.31
C LYS A 498 -5.05 25.80 -6.02
N ASN A 499 -4.62 24.55 -6.14
CA ASN A 499 -4.25 23.72 -5.02
C ASN A 499 -2.88 24.14 -4.48
N PRO A 500 -2.75 24.58 -3.23
CA PRO A 500 -1.45 24.97 -2.71
C PRO A 500 -0.55 23.79 -2.34
N PHE A 501 -1.16 22.61 -2.09
CA PHE A 501 -0.44 21.39 -1.69
C PHE A 501 0.13 20.62 -2.88
N PHE A 502 -0.44 20.79 -4.08
CA PHE A 502 -0.07 20.03 -5.27
C PHE A 502 0.29 20.93 -6.44
N ASN A 503 1.30 20.54 -7.18
CA ASN A 503 1.67 21.18 -8.44
C ASN A 503 0.67 20.80 -9.53
N LEU A 504 0.32 21.74 -10.42
CA LEU A 504 -0.51 21.44 -11.59
C LEU A 504 0.25 20.52 -12.57
N ASN A 505 1.55 20.74 -12.71
CA ASN A 505 2.45 19.94 -13.50
C ASN A 505 3.68 19.65 -12.64
N ALA A 506 4.16 18.41 -12.64
CA ALA A 506 5.38 18.07 -11.94
C ALA A 506 6.54 18.92 -12.44
N PRO A 507 7.32 19.53 -11.55
CA PRO A 507 8.45 20.41 -11.91
C PRO A 507 9.73 19.63 -12.24
N HIS A 508 9.61 18.34 -12.52
CA HIS A 508 10.69 17.42 -12.87
C HIS A 508 10.22 16.45 -13.97
N ALA A 509 11.15 15.67 -14.55
CA ALA A 509 10.88 14.81 -15.70
C ALA A 509 10.07 13.53 -15.35
N TYR A 510 10.05 13.14 -14.09
CA TYR A 510 9.44 11.88 -13.63
C TYR A 510 8.06 12.15 -12.99
N SER A 511 7.13 12.64 -13.82
CA SER A 511 5.75 12.92 -13.39
C SER A 511 4.97 11.61 -13.19
N VAL A 512 4.45 11.41 -11.99
CA VAL A 512 3.59 10.29 -11.61
C VAL A 512 2.40 10.85 -10.83
N LEU A 513 1.18 10.47 -11.18
CA LEU A 513 -0.05 10.89 -10.49
C LEU A 513 -0.10 12.40 -10.19
N ASN A 514 -0.41 12.79 -8.95
CA ASN A 514 -0.53 14.17 -8.51
C ASN A 514 0.69 14.56 -7.68
N ASP A 515 1.51 15.43 -8.22
CA ASP A 515 2.79 15.83 -7.68
C ASP A 515 2.64 16.79 -6.48
N TRP A 516 3.29 16.47 -5.36
CA TRP A 516 3.28 17.32 -4.17
C TRP A 516 4.12 18.59 -4.35
N ASN A 517 3.58 19.72 -3.93
CA ASN A 517 4.35 20.96 -3.83
C ASN A 517 5.31 20.92 -2.64
N GLN A 518 6.51 20.39 -2.86
CA GLN A 518 7.52 20.22 -1.81
C GLN A 518 7.96 21.55 -1.16
N ALA A 519 7.76 22.68 -1.81
CA ALA A 519 8.06 23.99 -1.25
C ALA A 519 6.98 24.49 -0.27
N TYR A 520 5.81 23.86 -0.25
CA TYR A 520 4.72 24.31 0.61
C TYR A 520 4.93 23.86 2.07
N PRO A 521 4.98 24.77 3.06
CA PRO A 521 5.36 24.43 4.43
C PRO A 521 4.54 23.32 5.06
N LEU A 522 3.22 23.28 4.81
CA LEU A 522 2.34 22.26 5.37
C LEU A 522 2.63 20.85 4.83
N VAL A 523 3.18 20.74 3.63
CA VAL A 523 3.62 19.44 3.06
C VAL A 523 4.81 18.90 3.87
N GLY A 524 5.78 19.75 4.19
CA GLY A 524 6.90 19.36 5.06
C GLY A 524 6.45 18.96 6.47
N GLU A 525 5.43 19.63 7.04
CA GLU A 525 4.85 19.25 8.33
C GLU A 525 4.14 17.91 8.29
N GLN A 526 3.42 17.61 7.21
CA GLN A 526 2.79 16.29 7.03
C GLN A 526 3.85 15.19 6.98
N TRP A 527 4.97 15.41 6.28
CA TRP A 527 6.06 14.42 6.22
C TRP A 527 6.68 14.17 7.60
N ARG A 528 6.93 15.24 8.38
CA ARG A 528 7.38 15.10 9.76
C ARG A 528 6.42 14.26 10.59
N ASP A 529 5.15 14.60 10.57
CA ASP A 529 4.14 13.97 11.41
C ASP A 529 3.93 12.50 11.01
N MET A 530 3.96 12.21 9.70
CA MET A 530 3.87 10.87 9.15
C MET A 530 5.08 10.00 9.55
N LEU A 531 6.32 10.48 9.33
CA LEU A 531 7.53 9.74 9.67
C LEU A 531 7.60 9.44 11.17
N GLN A 532 7.29 10.45 11.99
CA GLN A 532 7.27 10.29 13.44
C GLN A 532 6.17 9.34 13.93
N PHE A 533 5.00 9.33 13.25
CA PHE A 533 3.92 8.40 13.56
C PHE A 533 4.36 6.94 13.34
N TRP A 534 4.94 6.61 12.21
CA TRP A 534 5.40 5.25 11.91
C TRP A 534 6.49 4.77 12.87
N LEU A 535 7.44 5.65 13.22
CA LEU A 535 8.48 5.34 14.21
C LEU A 535 7.91 5.09 15.62
N LYS A 536 6.99 5.95 16.08
CA LYS A 536 6.45 5.89 17.45
C LYS A 536 5.40 4.81 17.62
N GLU A 537 4.48 4.70 16.66
CA GLU A 537 3.29 3.86 16.77
C GLU A 537 3.56 2.43 16.28
N TYR A 538 4.26 2.27 15.17
CA TYR A 538 4.55 0.96 14.58
C TYR A 538 5.97 0.47 14.86
N LYS A 539 6.82 1.30 15.47
CA LYS A 539 8.21 0.98 15.81
C LYS A 539 9.03 0.47 14.61
N VAL A 540 8.79 1.04 13.44
CA VAL A 540 9.64 0.74 12.28
C VAL A 540 11.05 1.26 12.49
N ASP A 541 12.03 0.65 11.82
CA ASP A 541 13.46 0.92 12.05
C ASP A 541 14.05 1.91 11.04
N GLY A 542 13.25 2.33 10.07
CA GLY A 542 13.68 3.30 9.08
C GLY A 542 12.79 3.38 7.87
N PHE A 543 13.25 4.14 6.88
CA PHE A 543 12.51 4.42 5.65
C PHE A 543 13.39 4.33 4.41
N ARG A 544 12.81 3.86 3.31
CA ARG A 544 13.30 4.08 1.95
C ARG A 544 12.41 5.13 1.29
N PHE A 545 13.02 6.17 0.74
CA PHE A 545 12.32 7.27 0.08
C PHE A 545 12.27 7.03 -1.42
N ASP A 546 11.04 6.86 -1.93
CA ASP A 546 10.75 6.68 -3.35
C ASP A 546 11.01 7.96 -4.15
N LEU A 547 11.58 7.81 -5.34
CA LEU A 547 11.75 8.85 -6.34
C LEU A 547 12.28 10.19 -5.75
N VAL A 548 13.39 10.12 -5.00
CA VAL A 548 14.00 11.31 -4.35
C VAL A 548 14.28 12.44 -5.35
N LYS A 549 14.53 12.10 -6.61
CA LYS A 549 14.70 13.09 -7.69
C LYS A 549 13.54 14.08 -7.83
N GLY A 550 12.34 13.71 -7.40
CA GLY A 550 11.14 14.55 -7.41
C GLY A 550 10.96 15.43 -6.17
N LEU A 551 11.78 15.29 -5.13
CA LEU A 551 11.56 15.95 -3.83
C LEU A 551 12.23 17.31 -3.67
N GLY A 552 12.94 17.83 -4.70
CA GLY A 552 13.54 19.17 -4.67
C GLY A 552 12.50 20.30 -4.78
N ASN A 553 12.91 21.52 -4.41
CA ASN A 553 12.17 22.73 -4.75
C ASN A 553 12.55 23.11 -6.18
N ASN A 554 11.64 23.13 -7.06
CA ASN A 554 11.82 22.78 -8.44
C ASN A 554 11.83 23.97 -9.41
N ASP A 555 12.08 25.17 -8.97
CA ASP A 555 12.10 26.36 -9.81
C ASP A 555 13.10 26.27 -10.99
N SER A 556 14.13 25.44 -10.86
CA SER A 556 15.17 25.26 -11.88
C SER A 556 14.88 24.12 -12.86
N TYR A 557 13.84 23.33 -12.65
CA TYR A 557 13.55 22.14 -13.49
C TYR A 557 12.39 22.34 -14.46
N ALA A 558 11.56 23.35 -14.24
CA ALA A 558 10.41 23.60 -15.09
C ALA A 558 10.80 23.50 -16.57
N ASN A 559 10.34 22.45 -17.24
CA ASN A 559 10.55 22.13 -18.66
C ASN A 559 11.94 21.60 -19.07
N SER A 560 12.74 21.04 -18.19
CA SER A 560 14.14 20.77 -18.50
C SER A 560 14.51 19.31 -18.77
N GLY A 561 13.59 18.38 -18.81
CA GLY A 561 13.85 16.97 -19.15
C GLY A 561 14.70 16.19 -18.12
N SER A 562 14.98 14.92 -18.40
CA SER A 562 15.65 13.99 -17.48
C SER A 562 17.03 14.45 -17.05
N ALA A 563 17.84 14.98 -17.95
CA ALA A 563 19.22 15.40 -17.66
C ALA A 563 19.29 16.49 -16.58
N ALA A 564 18.36 17.44 -16.58
CA ALA A 564 18.32 18.49 -15.56
C ALA A 564 17.76 17.99 -14.22
N THR A 565 16.79 17.08 -14.25
CA THR A 565 16.28 16.41 -13.05
C THR A 565 17.37 15.56 -12.38
N GLU A 566 18.26 14.97 -13.16
CA GLU A 566 19.38 14.14 -12.70
C GLU A 566 20.61 14.96 -12.29
N ALA A 567 20.66 16.24 -12.63
CA ALA A 567 21.76 17.12 -12.24
C ALA A 567 21.79 17.36 -10.73
N PHE A 568 22.98 17.73 -10.22
CA PHE A 568 23.16 18.12 -8.81
C PHE A 568 22.14 19.17 -8.37
N ASN A 569 21.46 18.93 -7.24
CA ASN A 569 20.39 19.78 -6.74
C ASN A 569 20.48 20.05 -5.24
N GLN A 570 20.86 21.28 -4.87
CA GLN A 570 20.99 21.65 -3.48
C GLN A 570 19.64 21.63 -2.72
N SER A 571 18.54 22.06 -3.36
CA SER A 571 17.23 22.07 -2.68
C SER A 571 16.72 20.66 -2.36
N ARG A 572 17.06 19.67 -3.18
CA ARG A 572 16.78 18.26 -2.93
C ARG A 572 17.60 17.74 -1.74
N ILE A 573 18.90 18.04 -1.70
CA ILE A 573 19.76 17.72 -0.55
C ILE A 573 19.19 18.34 0.72
N ASP A 574 18.85 19.62 0.71
CA ASP A 574 18.31 20.32 1.88
C ASP A 574 16.98 19.71 2.35
N ARG A 575 16.15 19.26 1.41
CA ARG A 575 14.91 18.55 1.71
C ARG A 575 15.20 17.21 2.40
N MET A 576 16.10 16.39 1.87
CA MET A 576 16.43 15.08 2.45
C MET A 576 17.03 15.26 3.85
N LYS A 577 17.94 16.22 4.06
CA LYS A 577 18.46 16.56 5.39
C LYS A 577 17.37 16.99 6.36
N GLN A 578 16.38 17.74 5.90
CA GLN A 578 15.23 18.13 6.73
C GLN A 578 14.41 16.90 7.14
N LEU A 579 14.11 15.99 6.20
CA LEU A 579 13.39 14.76 6.49
C LEU A 579 14.20 13.85 7.44
N HIS A 580 15.52 13.76 7.24
CA HIS A 580 16.41 13.02 8.13
C HIS A 580 16.42 13.60 9.55
N ALA A 581 16.41 14.93 9.69
CA ALA A 581 16.28 15.57 10.99
C ALA A 581 14.96 15.18 11.69
N TYR A 582 13.84 15.14 10.98
CA TYR A 582 12.55 14.72 11.55
C TYR A 582 12.56 13.26 12.02
N VAL A 583 13.23 12.36 11.31
CA VAL A 583 13.43 10.97 11.71
C VAL A 583 14.31 10.90 12.96
N SER A 584 15.43 11.61 12.94
CA SER A 584 16.44 11.59 14.01
C SER A 584 15.93 12.19 15.33
N GLU A 585 14.94 13.10 15.30
CA GLU A 585 14.27 13.61 16.51
C GLU A 585 13.60 12.48 17.33
N VAL A 586 13.20 11.38 16.68
CA VAL A 586 12.55 10.24 17.32
C VAL A 586 13.53 9.09 17.52
N ASN A 587 14.29 8.74 16.48
CA ASN A 587 15.26 7.67 16.49
C ASN A 587 16.49 8.06 15.66
N PRO A 588 17.59 8.49 16.28
CA PRO A 588 18.80 8.89 15.57
C PRO A 588 19.53 7.74 14.87
N ASP A 589 19.21 6.49 15.22
CA ASP A 589 19.79 5.30 14.62
C ASP A 589 18.89 4.69 13.52
N ALA A 590 17.76 5.32 13.21
CA ALA A 590 16.85 4.84 12.17
C ALA A 590 17.51 4.89 10.78
N TYR A 591 17.23 3.88 9.96
CA TYR A 591 17.72 3.84 8.59
C TYR A 591 17.04 4.90 7.74
N PHE A 592 17.83 5.58 6.92
CA PHE A 592 17.38 6.58 5.98
C PHE A 592 17.99 6.28 4.62
N ILE A 593 17.20 5.71 3.72
CA ILE A 593 17.64 5.15 2.43
C ILE A 593 17.00 5.93 1.30
N ASN A 594 17.79 6.45 0.38
CA ASN A 594 17.35 7.27 -0.74
C ASN A 594 17.34 6.46 -2.04
N GLU A 595 16.20 6.38 -2.72
CA GLU A 595 16.20 6.09 -4.15
C GLU A 595 16.48 7.39 -4.91
N ASN A 596 17.73 7.84 -4.85
CA ASN A 596 18.13 9.06 -5.56
C ASN A 596 18.65 8.74 -6.97
N LEU A 597 19.52 7.76 -7.11
CA LEU A 597 20.12 7.30 -8.38
C LEU A 597 20.67 8.46 -9.22
N ALA A 598 21.19 9.48 -8.54
CA ALA A 598 21.80 10.67 -9.13
C ALA A 598 23.34 10.56 -9.16
N GLY A 599 24.03 11.67 -9.39
CA GLY A 599 25.50 11.71 -9.42
C GLY A 599 26.11 11.50 -8.02
N ALA A 600 27.29 10.88 -7.96
CA ALA A 600 28.01 10.63 -6.71
C ALA A 600 28.26 11.88 -5.87
N GLN A 601 28.41 13.05 -6.48
CA GLN A 601 28.59 14.31 -5.76
C GLN A 601 27.39 14.61 -4.83
N GLU A 602 26.18 14.49 -5.34
CA GLU A 602 24.95 14.73 -4.56
C GLU A 602 24.76 13.68 -3.46
N GLU A 603 24.90 12.41 -3.79
CA GLU A 603 24.75 11.32 -2.85
C GLU A 603 25.81 11.37 -1.72
N ASN A 604 27.02 11.83 -2.01
CA ASN A 604 28.04 12.06 -0.99
C ASN A 604 27.69 13.23 -0.05
N GLU A 605 26.97 14.26 -0.53
CA GLU A 605 26.48 15.33 0.35
C GLU A 605 25.37 14.84 1.31
N MET A 606 24.45 14.01 0.80
CA MET A 606 23.40 13.36 1.60
C MET A 606 24.02 12.41 2.63
N ALA A 607 25.02 11.64 2.23
CA ALA A 607 25.71 10.68 3.10
C ALA A 607 26.43 11.32 4.30
N LYS A 608 26.74 12.61 4.28
CA LYS A 608 27.39 13.32 5.42
C LYS A 608 26.54 13.30 6.69
N ASP A 609 25.22 13.25 6.54
CA ASP A 609 24.28 13.18 7.65
C ASP A 609 23.92 11.72 8.03
N GLY A 610 24.55 10.74 7.37
CA GLY A 610 24.38 9.33 7.65
C GLY A 610 23.34 8.60 6.79
N GLU A 611 22.88 9.26 5.73
CA GLU A 611 21.94 8.69 4.77
C GLU A 611 22.61 7.63 3.89
N LEU A 612 21.83 6.61 3.51
CA LEU A 612 22.22 5.58 2.54
C LEU A 612 21.58 5.88 1.19
N ASN A 613 22.24 5.50 0.10
CA ASN A 613 21.73 5.70 -1.25
C ASN A 613 21.68 4.38 -2.01
N TRP A 614 20.61 4.11 -2.71
CA TRP A 614 20.48 2.97 -3.62
C TRP A 614 21.54 3.01 -4.72
N MET A 615 22.09 1.83 -5.04
CA MET A 615 23.04 1.65 -6.12
C MET A 615 22.58 0.52 -7.04
N ASN A 616 21.99 0.89 -8.14
CA ASN A 616 21.47 -0.02 -9.16
C ASN A 616 22.61 -0.61 -10.01
N LEU A 617 22.77 -1.92 -10.00
CA LEU A 617 23.73 -2.68 -10.80
C LEU A 617 23.03 -3.74 -11.66
N ASN A 618 21.74 -3.61 -11.90
CA ASN A 618 20.93 -4.59 -12.62
C ASN A 618 21.47 -4.88 -14.03
N ASN A 619 21.77 -3.83 -14.81
CA ASN A 619 22.28 -4.06 -16.18
C ASN A 619 23.55 -4.92 -16.19
N ALA A 620 24.53 -4.58 -15.35
CA ALA A 620 25.78 -5.33 -15.28
C ALA A 620 25.56 -6.75 -14.72
N GLY A 621 24.66 -6.90 -13.76
CA GLY A 621 24.20 -8.19 -13.22
C GLY A 621 23.56 -9.06 -14.29
N CYS A 622 22.65 -8.50 -15.09
CA CYS A 622 22.01 -9.18 -16.21
C CYS A 622 23.04 -9.64 -17.27
N GLN A 623 23.99 -8.78 -17.66
CA GLN A 623 25.03 -9.13 -18.61
C GLN A 623 25.90 -10.30 -18.07
N PHE A 624 26.31 -10.21 -16.79
CA PHE A 624 27.02 -11.30 -16.15
C PHE A 624 26.20 -12.60 -16.14
N ALA A 625 24.95 -12.53 -15.71
CA ALA A 625 24.06 -13.69 -15.61
C ALA A 625 23.82 -14.34 -16.98
N MET A 626 23.58 -13.56 -18.01
CA MET A 626 23.41 -14.04 -19.38
C MET A 626 24.70 -14.67 -20.01
N GLY A 627 25.89 -14.37 -19.45
CA GLY A 627 27.16 -14.88 -19.95
C GLY A 627 27.88 -13.95 -20.91
N TYR A 628 27.53 -12.67 -20.98
CA TYR A 628 28.22 -11.66 -21.74
C TYR A 628 29.32 -10.97 -20.93
N GLN A 629 30.51 -10.81 -21.50
CA GLN A 629 31.62 -10.09 -20.88
C GLN A 629 31.42 -8.57 -20.96
N SER A 630 30.94 -8.09 -22.12
CA SER A 630 30.61 -6.67 -22.29
C SER A 630 29.61 -6.22 -21.28
N ASP A 631 29.82 -5.02 -20.71
CA ASP A 631 28.96 -4.33 -19.78
C ASP A 631 28.61 -5.09 -18.45
N SER A 632 29.37 -6.17 -18.15
CA SER A 632 29.17 -7.01 -16.96
C SER A 632 30.08 -6.61 -15.79
N ASN A 633 30.66 -5.41 -15.80
CA ASN A 633 31.55 -4.94 -14.76
C ASN A 633 30.76 -4.59 -13.48
N LEU A 634 31.04 -5.28 -12.40
CA LEU A 634 30.43 -5.09 -11.09
C LEU A 634 31.35 -4.42 -10.06
N ASN A 635 32.48 -3.83 -10.46
CA ASN A 635 33.39 -3.16 -9.52
C ASN A 635 32.70 -2.04 -8.74
N SER A 636 31.73 -1.34 -9.36
CA SER A 636 30.92 -0.30 -8.70
C SER A 636 30.07 -0.82 -7.53
N MET A 637 29.98 -2.13 -7.31
CA MET A 637 29.42 -2.70 -6.09
C MET A 637 30.16 -2.17 -4.85
N ASN A 638 31.42 -1.86 -4.97
CA ASN A 638 32.18 -1.13 -3.98
C ASN A 638 31.91 0.37 -4.13
N ALA A 639 31.35 0.98 -3.08
CA ALA A 639 31.03 2.42 -3.05
C ALA A 639 32.21 3.29 -3.46
N LYS A 640 33.44 2.99 -3.02
CA LYS A 640 34.64 3.75 -3.38
C LYS A 640 34.92 3.71 -4.90
N ASP A 641 34.79 2.55 -5.53
CA ASP A 641 35.02 2.39 -6.98
C ASP A 641 33.93 3.10 -7.81
N ALA A 642 32.77 3.34 -7.19
CA ALA A 642 31.68 4.15 -7.72
C ALA A 642 31.83 5.66 -7.40
N GLY A 643 32.93 6.10 -6.75
CA GLY A 643 33.14 7.50 -6.34
C GLY A 643 32.27 7.93 -5.16
N ARG A 644 31.71 6.99 -4.41
CA ARG A 644 30.86 7.24 -3.25
C ARG A 644 31.58 6.99 -1.94
N THR A 645 31.08 7.56 -0.86
CA THR A 645 31.61 7.33 0.49
C THR A 645 31.40 5.86 0.88
N PRO A 646 32.45 5.15 1.37
CA PRO A 646 32.30 3.79 1.86
C PRO A 646 31.23 3.68 2.96
N GLY A 647 30.41 2.63 2.91
CA GLY A 647 29.35 2.35 3.89
C GLY A 647 28.04 3.15 3.71
N THR A 648 27.91 3.94 2.64
CA THR A 648 26.74 4.80 2.41
C THR A 648 25.87 4.38 1.23
N THR A 649 26.06 3.14 0.74
CA THR A 649 25.27 2.62 -0.39
C THR A 649 24.55 1.33 -0.01
N VAL A 650 23.37 1.15 -0.59
CA VAL A 650 22.64 -0.12 -0.66
C VAL A 650 22.71 -0.59 -2.10
N ALA A 651 23.60 -1.54 -2.38
CA ALA A 651 23.80 -2.04 -3.74
C ALA A 651 22.93 -3.27 -4.02
N TYR A 652 22.39 -3.35 -5.23
CA TYR A 652 21.52 -4.46 -5.62
C TYR A 652 21.68 -4.85 -7.09
N LEU A 653 21.29 -6.08 -7.39
CA LEU A 653 21.24 -6.62 -8.76
C LEU A 653 19.81 -6.70 -9.31
N GLU A 654 18.81 -6.79 -8.44
CA GLU A 654 17.38 -6.82 -8.76
C GLU A 654 16.61 -6.01 -7.73
N SER A 655 15.55 -5.34 -8.16
CA SER A 655 14.51 -4.71 -7.33
C SER A 655 13.14 -4.92 -7.98
N HIS A 656 12.09 -4.36 -7.39
CA HIS A 656 10.74 -4.39 -7.99
C HIS A 656 10.67 -3.67 -9.35
N ASP A 657 11.57 -2.71 -9.59
CA ASP A 657 11.60 -1.86 -10.79
C ASP A 657 12.45 -2.43 -11.94
N GLU A 658 13.41 -3.31 -11.67
CA GLU A 658 14.28 -3.86 -12.66
C GLU A 658 13.84 -5.25 -13.14
N GLU A 659 14.39 -5.65 -14.31
CA GLU A 659 14.12 -6.98 -14.85
C GLU A 659 14.93 -8.05 -14.11
N ARG A 660 14.33 -9.21 -13.90
CA ARG A 660 14.94 -10.37 -13.25
C ARG A 660 16.14 -10.90 -14.04
N LEU A 661 17.21 -11.20 -13.32
CA LEU A 661 18.41 -11.85 -13.91
C LEU A 661 18.06 -13.19 -14.56
N ALA A 662 17.25 -14.01 -13.87
CA ALA A 662 16.80 -15.31 -14.39
C ALA A 662 15.96 -15.16 -15.66
N TYR A 663 15.06 -14.18 -15.73
CA TYR A 663 14.30 -13.90 -16.97
C TYR A 663 15.23 -13.54 -18.13
N LYS A 664 16.25 -12.70 -17.86
CA LYS A 664 17.24 -12.32 -18.88
C LYS A 664 18.02 -13.52 -19.39
N GLN A 665 18.42 -14.45 -18.50
CA GLN A 665 19.09 -15.69 -18.89
C GLN A 665 18.22 -16.54 -19.82
N ASP A 666 16.93 -16.69 -19.50
CA ASP A 666 16.00 -17.48 -20.29
C ASP A 666 15.76 -16.87 -21.69
N GLN A 667 15.72 -15.55 -21.79
CA GLN A 667 15.41 -14.86 -23.04
C GLN A 667 16.66 -14.67 -23.93
N TRP A 668 17.77 -14.25 -23.34
CA TRP A 668 18.94 -13.76 -24.08
C TRP A 668 20.27 -14.36 -23.62
N GLY A 669 20.26 -15.38 -22.77
CA GLY A 669 21.49 -16.06 -22.36
C GLY A 669 22.30 -16.61 -23.56
N VAL A 670 23.63 -16.59 -23.47
CA VAL A 670 24.52 -17.18 -24.49
C VAL A 670 24.30 -18.68 -24.59
N ALA A 671 24.80 -19.30 -25.68
CA ALA A 671 24.79 -20.76 -25.81
C ALA A 671 25.46 -21.41 -24.59
N GLY A 672 24.78 -22.39 -23.98
CA GLY A 672 25.21 -23.05 -22.74
C GLY A 672 24.65 -22.44 -21.45
N VAL A 673 24.08 -21.24 -21.51
CA VAL A 673 23.28 -20.65 -20.42
C VAL A 673 21.80 -20.77 -20.72
N LYS A 674 21.33 -20.16 -21.83
CA LYS A 674 19.94 -20.25 -22.26
C LYS A 674 19.50 -21.70 -22.42
N GLY A 675 18.41 -22.09 -21.79
CA GLY A 675 17.86 -23.44 -21.82
C GLY A 675 18.62 -24.47 -20.95
N ASN A 676 19.60 -24.03 -20.16
CA ASN A 676 20.31 -24.88 -19.21
C ASN A 676 20.07 -24.41 -17.79
N HIS A 677 19.02 -24.95 -17.16
CA HIS A 677 18.53 -24.51 -15.85
C HIS A 677 19.60 -24.58 -14.76
N ALA A 678 20.31 -25.71 -14.65
CA ALA A 678 21.36 -25.90 -13.66
C ALA A 678 22.48 -24.86 -13.79
N VAL A 679 22.95 -24.58 -15.03
CA VAL A 679 23.95 -23.54 -15.29
C VAL A 679 23.42 -22.15 -14.96
N SER A 680 22.15 -21.86 -15.28
CA SER A 680 21.52 -20.60 -14.95
C SER A 680 21.52 -20.37 -13.43
N MET A 681 21.12 -21.36 -12.63
CA MET A 681 21.12 -21.26 -11.16
C MET A 681 22.53 -21.14 -10.58
N GLN A 682 23.53 -21.85 -11.12
CA GLN A 682 24.94 -21.70 -10.71
C GLN A 682 25.45 -20.28 -10.96
N ARG A 683 25.11 -19.69 -12.11
CA ARG A 683 25.50 -18.31 -12.44
C ARG A 683 24.84 -17.27 -11.56
N LEU A 684 23.54 -17.46 -11.20
CA LEU A 684 22.86 -16.60 -10.23
C LEU A 684 23.53 -16.69 -8.85
N GLY A 685 23.94 -17.88 -8.40
CA GLY A 685 24.73 -18.07 -7.20
C GLY A 685 26.08 -17.33 -7.26
N SER A 686 26.73 -17.33 -8.43
CA SER A 686 27.97 -16.59 -8.66
C SER A 686 27.76 -15.06 -8.68
N ALA A 687 26.60 -14.57 -9.14
CA ALA A 687 26.20 -13.16 -9.03
C ALA A 687 25.95 -12.78 -7.55
N ALA A 688 25.22 -13.62 -6.82
CA ALA A 688 24.96 -13.44 -5.40
C ALA A 688 26.27 -13.38 -4.57
N ALA A 689 27.25 -14.22 -4.88
CA ALA A 689 28.56 -14.20 -4.21
C ALA A 689 29.28 -12.86 -4.39
N GLN A 690 29.20 -12.27 -5.59
CA GLN A 690 29.78 -10.95 -5.87
C GLN A 690 29.08 -9.84 -5.07
N MET A 691 27.77 -9.91 -4.92
CA MET A 691 27.01 -8.94 -4.14
C MET A 691 27.18 -9.12 -2.63
N ILE A 692 26.86 -10.30 -2.11
CA ILE A 692 26.78 -10.54 -0.67
C ILE A 692 28.14 -10.44 0.02
N LEU A 693 29.25 -10.83 -0.63
CA LEU A 693 30.57 -10.79 -0.03
C LEU A 693 31.30 -9.45 -0.22
N MET A 694 30.71 -8.51 -0.93
CA MET A 694 31.23 -7.14 -0.98
C MET A 694 30.91 -6.41 0.33
N PRO A 695 31.84 -5.67 0.96
CA PRO A 695 31.53 -4.78 2.08
C PRO A 695 30.51 -3.69 1.71
N GLY A 696 29.66 -3.30 2.66
CA GLY A 696 28.55 -2.36 2.44
C GLY A 696 27.18 -3.05 2.52
N SER A 697 26.09 -2.32 2.48
CA SER A 697 24.74 -2.87 2.54
C SER A 697 24.22 -3.31 1.17
N HIS A 698 23.43 -4.36 1.15
CA HIS A 698 22.93 -4.98 -0.07
C HIS A 698 21.45 -5.32 0.05
N MET A 699 20.75 -5.34 -1.09
CA MET A 699 19.33 -5.67 -1.17
C MET A 699 19.07 -6.85 -2.10
N ILE A 700 18.13 -7.70 -1.72
CA ILE A 700 17.64 -8.87 -2.45
C ILE A 700 16.15 -8.65 -2.72
N TRP A 701 15.73 -8.65 -3.98
CA TRP A 701 14.32 -8.63 -4.33
C TRP A 701 13.68 -10.01 -4.06
N GLN A 702 12.46 -10.03 -3.53
CA GLN A 702 11.75 -11.28 -3.19
C GLN A 702 11.84 -12.32 -4.32
N PHE A 703 12.17 -13.57 -3.94
CA PHE A 703 12.36 -14.73 -4.83
C PHE A 703 13.59 -14.68 -5.76
N SER A 704 14.47 -13.67 -5.68
CA SER A 704 15.75 -13.69 -6.42
C SER A 704 16.62 -14.84 -5.97
N GLU A 705 16.60 -15.16 -4.68
CA GLU A 705 17.32 -16.28 -4.07
C GLU A 705 16.80 -17.66 -4.52
N MET A 706 15.64 -17.69 -5.18
CA MET A 706 15.05 -18.90 -5.77
C MET A 706 15.15 -18.91 -7.30
N GLY A 707 15.76 -17.89 -7.90
CA GLY A 707 15.89 -17.79 -9.36
C GLY A 707 14.55 -17.60 -10.09
N ASN A 708 13.65 -16.79 -9.51
CA ASN A 708 12.38 -16.45 -10.16
C ASN A 708 12.63 -15.76 -11.51
N ALA A 709 12.05 -16.33 -12.58
CA ALA A 709 12.20 -15.86 -13.95
C ALA A 709 10.95 -15.15 -14.50
N GLN A 710 10.04 -14.68 -13.65
CA GLN A 710 8.89 -13.90 -14.12
C GLN A 710 9.34 -12.48 -14.47
N THR A 711 8.95 -12.00 -15.66
CA THR A 711 9.24 -10.61 -16.06
C THR A 711 8.54 -9.60 -15.15
N THR A 712 9.26 -8.54 -14.80
CA THR A 712 8.74 -7.36 -14.11
C THR A 712 8.22 -6.30 -15.07
N LYS A 713 8.40 -6.50 -16.39
CA LYS A 713 8.06 -5.54 -17.43
C LYS A 713 6.81 -5.93 -18.21
N SER A 714 6.09 -4.93 -18.67
CA SER A 714 4.99 -5.05 -19.63
C SER A 714 5.53 -5.10 -21.06
N SER A 715 4.67 -5.42 -22.02
CA SER A 715 5.05 -5.57 -23.44
C SER A 715 5.64 -4.31 -24.08
N ASN A 716 5.34 -3.12 -23.53
CA ASN A 716 5.90 -1.83 -23.97
C ASN A 716 7.23 -1.47 -23.27
N GLY A 717 7.75 -2.33 -22.39
CA GLY A 717 9.00 -2.14 -21.65
C GLY A 717 8.88 -1.34 -20.34
N GLY A 718 7.70 -0.79 -20.03
CA GLY A 718 7.42 -0.17 -18.73
C GLY A 718 7.21 -1.19 -17.62
N ASN A 719 7.15 -0.74 -16.38
CA ASN A 719 6.85 -1.61 -15.25
C ASN A 719 5.45 -2.22 -15.37
N ASN A 720 5.37 -3.51 -15.08
CA ASN A 720 4.11 -4.24 -15.03
C ASN A 720 3.66 -4.35 -13.57
N THR A 721 2.68 -3.53 -13.19
CA THR A 721 2.13 -3.49 -11.84
C THR A 721 1.06 -4.54 -11.55
N ASP A 722 0.70 -5.37 -12.53
CA ASP A 722 -0.22 -6.50 -12.32
C ASP A 722 0.33 -7.49 -11.29
N PRO A 723 -0.53 -8.22 -10.56
CA PRO A 723 -0.09 -9.27 -9.65
C PRO A 723 0.85 -10.29 -10.32
N LYS A 724 1.87 -10.71 -9.57
CA LYS A 724 2.80 -11.75 -10.00
C LYS A 724 2.46 -13.08 -9.35
N THR A 725 2.86 -14.17 -10.03
CA THR A 725 2.67 -15.51 -9.49
C THR A 725 3.49 -15.70 -8.20
N VAL A 726 2.84 -16.17 -7.16
CA VAL A 726 3.52 -16.58 -5.91
C VAL A 726 4.39 -17.80 -6.17
N SER A 727 5.70 -17.71 -5.89
CA SER A 727 6.72 -18.60 -6.44
C SER A 727 7.39 -19.55 -5.41
N TRP A 728 6.74 -19.85 -4.29
CA TRP A 728 7.30 -20.77 -3.27
C TRP A 728 7.55 -22.20 -3.78
N ASN A 729 6.80 -22.62 -4.81
CA ASN A 729 6.96 -23.92 -5.47
C ASN A 729 8.33 -24.10 -6.12
N LEU A 730 9.07 -23.04 -6.43
CA LEU A 730 10.44 -23.09 -6.96
C LEU A 730 11.39 -23.87 -6.05
N LEU A 731 11.19 -23.82 -4.74
CA LEU A 731 12.01 -24.61 -3.79
C LEU A 731 11.87 -26.13 -3.94
N GLY A 732 10.89 -26.60 -4.68
CA GLY A 732 10.73 -28.01 -5.04
C GLY A 732 11.73 -28.49 -6.10
N ASP A 733 12.30 -27.59 -6.89
CA ASP A 733 13.34 -27.89 -7.87
C ASP A 733 14.71 -27.93 -7.17
N PRO A 734 15.55 -28.97 -7.43
CA PRO A 734 16.86 -29.10 -6.78
C PRO A 734 17.84 -27.95 -7.09
N ASP A 735 17.83 -27.40 -8.30
CA ASP A 735 18.75 -26.34 -8.72
C ASP A 735 18.34 -24.98 -8.12
N ASN A 736 17.02 -24.67 -8.10
CA ASN A 736 16.51 -23.48 -7.42
C ASN A 736 16.76 -23.55 -5.89
N ASN A 737 16.54 -24.71 -5.28
CA ASN A 737 16.86 -24.92 -3.86
C ASN A 737 18.37 -24.77 -3.62
N GLY A 738 19.20 -25.29 -4.53
CA GLY A 738 20.65 -25.17 -4.49
C GLY A 738 21.11 -23.71 -4.55
N LEU A 739 20.47 -22.88 -5.36
CA LEU A 739 20.70 -21.44 -5.40
C LEU A 739 20.35 -20.79 -4.03
N MET A 740 19.16 -21.10 -3.49
CA MET A 740 18.75 -20.58 -2.19
C MET A 740 19.74 -20.98 -1.08
N GLN A 741 20.25 -22.23 -1.09
CA GLN A 741 21.27 -22.63 -0.13
C GLN A 741 22.58 -21.86 -0.32
N SER A 742 22.95 -21.48 -1.55
CA SER A 742 24.11 -20.63 -1.81
C SER A 742 23.94 -19.25 -1.18
N TYR A 743 22.77 -18.59 -1.38
CA TYR A 743 22.44 -17.32 -0.71
C TYR A 743 22.54 -17.45 0.80
N ARG A 744 21.92 -18.47 1.38
CA ARG A 744 21.93 -18.73 2.83
C ARG A 744 23.33 -18.86 3.39
N GLN A 745 24.22 -19.60 2.72
CA GLN A 745 25.61 -19.78 3.16
C GLN A 745 26.40 -18.47 3.06
N LEU A 746 26.23 -17.72 1.97
CA LEU A 746 26.93 -16.44 1.77
C LEU A 746 26.51 -15.42 2.81
N ILE A 747 25.19 -15.28 3.06
CA ILE A 747 24.64 -14.36 4.06
C ILE A 747 25.13 -14.76 5.48
N LYS A 748 25.14 -16.05 5.77
CA LYS A 748 25.65 -16.57 7.05
C LYS A 748 27.12 -16.22 7.27
N ILE A 749 27.96 -16.38 6.25
CA ILE A 749 29.37 -15.96 6.32
C ILE A 749 29.46 -14.46 6.57
N ARG A 750 28.68 -13.68 5.81
CA ARG A 750 28.66 -12.22 5.87
C ARG A 750 28.29 -11.70 7.26
N LEU A 751 27.18 -12.21 7.83
CA LEU A 751 26.58 -11.67 9.06
C LEU A 751 27.02 -12.38 10.34
N ALA A 752 27.93 -13.36 10.26
CA ALA A 752 28.51 -13.97 11.44
C ALA A 752 29.24 -12.89 12.27
N PRO A 753 28.94 -12.73 13.57
CA PRO A 753 29.53 -11.67 14.39
C PRO A 753 31.06 -11.69 14.38
N GLU A 754 31.66 -12.89 14.35
CA GLU A 754 33.10 -13.10 14.24
C GLU A 754 33.70 -12.63 12.93
N ASN A 755 32.88 -12.46 11.87
CA ASN A 755 33.34 -12.04 10.55
C ASN A 755 33.12 -10.54 10.30
N LYS A 756 32.53 -9.81 11.25
CA LYS A 756 32.20 -8.38 11.08
C LYS A 756 33.37 -7.56 10.54
N GLU A 757 34.59 -7.82 11.03
CA GLU A 757 35.79 -7.11 10.58
C GLU A 757 36.14 -7.37 9.12
N LEU A 758 35.90 -8.58 8.57
CA LEU A 758 36.14 -8.92 7.17
C LEU A 758 35.27 -8.07 6.21
N PHE A 759 34.11 -7.62 6.66
CA PHE A 759 33.14 -6.89 5.84
C PHE A 759 33.02 -5.41 6.21
N SER A 760 33.91 -4.89 7.04
CA SER A 760 33.97 -3.46 7.36
C SER A 760 34.35 -2.65 6.12
N THR A 761 33.62 -1.57 5.86
CA THR A 761 33.85 -0.67 4.73
C THR A 761 35.12 0.18 4.90
N THR A 762 35.63 0.24 6.13
CA THR A 762 36.83 1.05 6.48
C THR A 762 38.14 0.26 6.52
N ILE A 763 38.11 -1.08 6.54
CA ILE A 763 39.29 -1.92 6.59
C ILE A 763 39.97 -1.96 5.23
N GLN A 764 41.28 -1.70 5.21
CA GLN A 764 42.17 -1.80 4.09
C GLN A 764 43.38 -2.70 4.44
N PRO A 765 43.96 -3.50 3.53
CA PRO A 765 43.57 -3.60 2.12
C PRO A 765 42.36 -4.51 1.87
N PHE A 766 41.46 -4.02 1.07
CA PHE A 766 40.36 -4.77 0.50
C PHE A 766 40.56 -4.76 -1.02
N GLY A 767 40.54 -5.93 -1.64
CA GLY A 767 40.77 -6.06 -3.08
C GLY A 767 39.64 -6.72 -3.80
N ASN A 768 39.14 -6.10 -4.86
CA ASN A 768 38.16 -6.70 -5.73
C ASN A 768 38.55 -6.56 -7.21
N SER A 769 38.20 -7.55 -8.00
CA SER A 769 38.26 -7.52 -9.45
C SER A 769 37.01 -8.17 -10.01
N LEU A 770 35.95 -7.39 -10.18
CA LEU A 770 34.61 -7.86 -10.62
C LEU A 770 34.35 -7.52 -12.09
N SER A 771 35.36 -7.24 -12.88
CA SER A 771 35.32 -7.03 -14.34
C SER A 771 36.07 -8.12 -15.13
N GLY A 772 36.91 -8.91 -14.46
CA GLY A 772 37.68 -9.99 -15.04
C GLY A 772 36.80 -11.05 -15.73
N TRP A 773 37.33 -11.75 -16.73
CA TRP A 773 36.63 -12.85 -17.38
C TRP A 773 37.53 -14.09 -17.49
N ALA A 774 38.50 -14.11 -18.37
CA ALA A 774 39.35 -15.29 -18.59
C ALA A 774 40.16 -15.75 -17.37
N GLN A 775 40.52 -14.81 -16.47
CA GLN A 775 41.29 -15.08 -15.25
C GLN A 775 40.37 -15.13 -14.01
N GLY A 776 39.04 -15.07 -14.19
CA GLY A 776 38.09 -15.04 -13.12
C GLY A 776 37.88 -13.66 -12.49
N ARG A 777 36.98 -13.59 -11.55
CA ARG A 777 36.70 -12.43 -10.69
C ARG A 777 37.06 -12.78 -9.25
N THR A 778 37.47 -11.79 -8.49
CA THR A 778 37.94 -12.03 -7.13
C THR A 778 37.45 -10.97 -6.16
N ILE A 779 37.17 -11.39 -4.93
CA ILE A 779 36.98 -10.53 -3.74
C ILE A 779 37.95 -11.03 -2.69
N LYS A 780 38.80 -10.14 -2.17
CA LYS A 780 39.67 -10.44 -1.06
C LYS A 780 39.42 -9.47 0.09
N THR A 781 39.09 -10.00 1.25
CA THR A 781 38.93 -9.23 2.49
C THR A 781 39.85 -9.76 3.58
N THR A 782 40.36 -8.86 4.45
CA THR A 782 41.37 -9.18 5.45
C THR A 782 40.99 -8.56 6.79
N ALA A 783 40.94 -9.36 7.83
CA ALA A 783 40.85 -8.96 9.21
C ALA A 783 42.19 -9.16 9.92
N ALA A 784 42.29 -8.87 11.22
CA ALA A 784 43.52 -9.02 11.99
C ALA A 784 44.01 -10.46 12.04
N ASP A 785 43.09 -11.44 12.15
CA ASP A 785 43.38 -12.86 12.41
C ASP A 785 42.85 -13.80 11.32
N ARG A 786 42.22 -13.29 10.23
CA ARG A 786 41.63 -14.10 9.18
C ARG A 786 41.56 -13.37 7.85
N GLU A 787 41.53 -14.11 6.78
CA GLU A 787 41.38 -13.60 5.41
C GLU A 787 40.37 -14.45 4.65
N LEU A 788 39.60 -13.78 3.78
CA LEU A 788 38.64 -14.42 2.86
C LEU A 788 39.05 -14.11 1.43
N TYR A 789 39.01 -15.13 0.60
CA TYR A 789 39.25 -15.02 -0.85
C TYR A 789 38.10 -15.71 -1.59
N CYS A 790 37.25 -14.94 -2.26
CA CYS A 790 36.24 -15.45 -3.16
C CYS A 790 36.74 -15.41 -4.60
N VAL A 791 36.70 -16.54 -5.29
CA VAL A 791 37.04 -16.66 -6.71
C VAL A 791 35.79 -17.07 -7.47
N ILE A 792 35.46 -16.32 -8.52
CA ILE A 792 34.31 -16.56 -9.40
C ILE A 792 34.82 -16.84 -10.80
N ASN A 793 34.40 -17.95 -11.39
CA ASN A 793 34.64 -18.26 -12.79
C ASN A 793 33.47 -17.84 -13.68
N PRO A 794 33.54 -16.70 -14.39
CA PRO A 794 32.46 -16.21 -15.27
C PRO A 794 32.36 -16.95 -16.59
N ASN A 795 33.36 -17.76 -16.96
CA ASN A 795 33.36 -18.49 -18.21
C ASN A 795 32.21 -19.50 -18.27
N VAL A 796 31.58 -19.61 -19.42
CA VAL A 796 30.47 -20.56 -19.62
C VAL A 796 31.01 -21.99 -19.77
N THR A 797 32.26 -22.14 -20.23
CA THR A 797 32.95 -23.41 -20.39
C THR A 797 34.37 -23.32 -19.85
N GLY A 798 34.91 -24.42 -19.39
CA GLY A 798 36.29 -24.52 -18.90
C GLY A 798 36.48 -24.02 -17.47
N ALA A 799 37.24 -24.78 -16.71
CA ALA A 799 37.67 -24.37 -15.38
C ALA A 799 38.81 -23.33 -15.49
N ILE A 800 38.96 -22.50 -14.43
CA ILE A 800 40.11 -21.61 -14.26
C ILE A 800 40.90 -22.02 -13.03
N THR A 801 42.20 -21.82 -13.08
CA THR A 801 43.07 -22.00 -11.88
C THR A 801 43.66 -20.64 -11.52
N VAL A 802 43.36 -20.18 -10.29
CA VAL A 802 43.73 -18.87 -9.79
C VAL A 802 44.63 -19.01 -8.59
N PRO A 803 45.75 -18.26 -8.52
CA PRO A 803 46.57 -18.24 -7.30
C PRO A 803 45.77 -17.57 -6.16
N VAL A 804 45.80 -18.22 -4.99
CA VAL A 804 45.23 -17.72 -3.73
C VAL A 804 46.35 -17.42 -2.80
N SER A 805 46.59 -16.15 -2.52
CA SER A 805 47.67 -15.69 -1.65
C SER A 805 47.12 -15.09 -0.37
N PHE A 806 47.33 -15.71 0.75
CA PHE A 806 47.00 -15.20 2.07
C PHE A 806 48.26 -14.66 2.78
N ARG A 807 48.07 -13.60 3.55
CA ARG A 807 49.11 -12.97 4.37
C ARG A 807 49.38 -13.72 5.66
N LEU A 808 48.25 -14.26 6.23
CA LEU A 808 48.25 -14.94 7.52
C LEU A 808 48.34 -16.45 7.28
N THR A 809 49.50 -17.09 7.25
CA THR A 809 49.57 -18.52 6.92
C THR A 809 50.55 -19.37 7.72
N GLY A 810 50.04 -20.55 8.19
CA GLY A 810 50.67 -21.86 8.04
C GLY A 810 49.90 -22.66 6.98
N ASN A 811 50.56 -23.54 6.24
CA ASN A 811 50.05 -24.24 5.06
C ASN A 811 48.86 -25.19 5.30
N ASP A 812 48.43 -25.38 6.56
CA ASP A 812 47.37 -26.34 6.90
C ASP A 812 46.05 -25.68 7.32
N ASP A 813 45.91 -24.35 7.20
CA ASP A 813 44.80 -23.58 7.78
C ASP A 813 43.82 -23.01 6.73
N TYR A 814 43.61 -23.72 5.64
CA TYR A 814 42.69 -23.29 4.59
C TYR A 814 41.39 -24.09 4.59
N TRP A 815 40.23 -23.38 4.46
CA TRP A 815 38.92 -23.99 4.37
C TRP A 815 38.15 -23.47 3.18
N VAL A 816 37.42 -24.36 2.53
CA VAL A 816 36.35 -23.97 1.60
C VAL A 816 35.12 -23.62 2.43
N ALA A 817 34.88 -22.34 2.65
CA ALA A 817 33.77 -21.83 3.45
C ALA A 817 32.43 -21.88 2.73
N SER A 818 32.42 -21.70 1.41
CA SER A 818 31.24 -21.81 0.54
C SER A 818 31.64 -22.11 -0.90
N LYS A 819 30.75 -22.76 -1.66
CA LYS A 819 30.89 -23.01 -3.11
C LYS A 819 29.53 -23.04 -3.79
N SER A 820 29.50 -22.81 -5.10
CA SER A 820 28.28 -22.99 -5.87
C SER A 820 27.71 -24.38 -5.72
N TYR A 821 26.38 -24.48 -5.59
CA TYR A 821 25.69 -25.76 -5.60
C TYR A 821 26.05 -26.58 -6.84
N GLY A 822 26.27 -27.88 -6.66
CA GLY A 822 26.63 -28.79 -7.76
C GLY A 822 28.03 -28.60 -8.34
N SER A 823 28.87 -27.69 -7.79
CA SER A 823 30.26 -27.49 -8.22
C SER A 823 31.27 -28.12 -7.26
N GLU A 824 32.38 -28.61 -7.81
CA GLU A 824 33.48 -29.19 -7.03
C GLU A 824 34.79 -28.46 -7.38
N PRO A 825 35.08 -27.33 -6.73
CA PRO A 825 36.36 -26.65 -6.85
C PRO A 825 37.46 -27.49 -6.23
N ALA A 826 38.66 -27.46 -6.80
CA ALA A 826 39.86 -28.13 -6.27
C ALA A 826 40.83 -27.09 -5.71
N PHE A 827 41.26 -27.27 -4.46
CA PHE A 827 42.26 -26.42 -3.83
C PHE A 827 43.58 -27.17 -3.67
N ASP A 828 44.65 -26.69 -4.30
CA ASP A 828 46.01 -27.16 -4.13
C ASP A 828 46.72 -26.26 -3.13
N VAL A 829 46.78 -26.72 -1.88
CA VAL A 829 47.39 -26.00 -0.77
C VAL A 829 48.93 -25.81 -1.02
N ALA A 830 49.58 -26.80 -1.59
CA ALA A 830 51.02 -26.74 -1.81
C ALA A 830 51.40 -25.73 -2.91
N ALA A 831 50.61 -25.66 -3.94
CA ALA A 831 50.77 -24.68 -5.02
C ALA A 831 50.16 -23.32 -4.71
N GLY A 832 49.31 -23.20 -3.65
CA GLY A 832 48.55 -21.98 -3.34
C GLY A 832 47.57 -21.58 -4.44
N THR A 833 46.91 -22.56 -5.06
CA THR A 833 45.99 -22.32 -6.15
C THR A 833 44.65 -22.97 -5.94
N VAL A 834 43.59 -22.35 -6.49
CA VAL A 834 42.24 -22.93 -6.53
C VAL A 834 41.79 -23.07 -7.97
N THR A 835 41.28 -24.26 -8.32
CA THR A 835 40.64 -24.52 -9.59
C THR A 835 39.11 -24.44 -9.42
N VAL A 836 38.49 -23.54 -10.17
CA VAL A 836 37.04 -23.25 -10.09
C VAL A 836 36.38 -23.68 -11.41
N PRO A 837 35.39 -24.58 -11.35
CA PRO A 837 34.61 -24.96 -12.53
C PRO A 837 33.92 -23.78 -13.20
N ALA A 838 33.56 -23.89 -14.46
CA ALA A 838 32.79 -22.87 -15.19
C ALA A 838 31.49 -22.50 -14.45
N ASN A 839 31.04 -21.27 -14.58
CA ASN A 839 29.78 -20.74 -14.05
C ASN A 839 29.68 -20.75 -12.50
N SER A 840 30.77 -21.01 -11.79
CA SER A 840 30.72 -21.23 -10.35
C SER A 840 31.63 -20.30 -9.55
N TYR A 841 31.46 -20.30 -8.24
CA TYR A 841 32.31 -19.60 -7.28
C TYR A 841 32.83 -20.54 -6.19
N VAL A 842 33.88 -20.12 -5.52
CA VAL A 842 34.36 -20.69 -4.27
C VAL A 842 34.84 -19.62 -3.31
N VAL A 843 34.55 -19.80 -2.04
CA VAL A 843 35.07 -18.96 -0.93
C VAL A 843 36.08 -19.78 -0.15
N VAL A 844 37.31 -19.31 -0.13
CA VAL A 844 38.41 -19.92 0.62
C VAL A 844 38.82 -18.97 1.75
N THR A 845 39.10 -19.50 2.94
CA THR A 845 39.46 -18.70 4.12
C THR A 845 40.67 -19.32 4.86
N THR A 846 41.35 -18.50 5.64
CA THR A 846 42.46 -18.95 6.54
C THR A 846 41.97 -19.50 7.88
N ARG A 847 40.68 -19.40 8.15
CA ARG A 847 40.02 -19.98 9.33
C ARG A 847 38.61 -20.44 8.95
N ASN A 848 38.09 -21.42 9.67
CA ASN A 848 36.70 -21.82 9.48
C ASN A 848 35.75 -20.70 9.87
N ILE A 849 35.16 -20.00 8.86
CA ILE A 849 34.24 -18.89 9.00
C ILE A 849 32.84 -19.25 8.53
N SER A 850 32.57 -20.51 8.19
CA SER A 850 31.29 -20.95 7.69
C SER A 850 30.15 -20.85 8.73
N GLY A 851 30.50 -20.54 9.98
CA GLY A 851 29.57 -20.54 11.12
C GLY A 851 29.02 -21.95 11.43
N VAL A 852 29.46 -22.98 10.73
CA VAL A 852 29.26 -24.36 11.13
C VAL A 852 30.36 -24.63 12.15
N LYS A 853 30.07 -24.67 13.45
CA LYS A 853 30.95 -25.30 14.41
C LYS A 853 31.15 -26.72 13.90
N ASP A 854 32.38 -27.10 13.59
CA ASP A 854 32.71 -28.50 13.41
C ASP A 854 32.18 -29.22 14.65
N ILE A 855 31.18 -30.03 14.48
CA ILE A 855 30.79 -30.98 15.51
C ILE A 855 32.01 -31.89 15.56
N PRO A 856 32.77 -31.95 16.68
CA PRO A 856 33.90 -32.88 16.77
C PRO A 856 33.37 -34.25 16.38
N ALA A 857 34.06 -34.92 15.48
CA ALA A 857 33.80 -36.34 15.15
C ALA A 857 34.30 -37.18 16.33
N ALA A 858 33.80 -36.92 17.51
CA ALA A 858 34.06 -37.64 18.72
C ALA A 858 32.80 -37.61 19.61
N ASP A 859 31.90 -38.55 19.35
CA ASP A 859 31.55 -39.52 20.40
C ASP A 859 30.67 -40.60 19.76
N ALA A 860 31.18 -41.80 19.76
CA ALA A 860 30.52 -43.01 19.26
C ALA A 860 29.35 -43.48 20.17
N ALA A 861 28.64 -42.55 20.78
CA ALA A 861 27.39 -42.78 21.50
C ALA A 861 26.25 -41.92 20.91
N ALA A 862 26.25 -41.76 19.58
CA ALA A 862 25.22 -40.99 18.93
C ALA A 862 23.96 -41.84 18.85
N TRP A 863 22.84 -41.25 19.34
CA TRP A 863 21.52 -41.81 19.12
C TRP A 863 21.26 -42.05 17.62
N THR A 864 20.52 -43.10 17.32
CA THR A 864 20.23 -43.52 15.95
C THR A 864 18.74 -43.45 15.67
N VAL A 865 18.38 -43.23 14.40
CA VAL A 865 17.00 -43.27 13.92
C VAL A 865 16.90 -44.34 12.85
N SER A 866 15.90 -45.21 12.97
CA SER A 866 15.52 -46.21 11.99
C SER A 866 14.02 -46.17 11.68
N VAL A 867 13.64 -46.64 10.55
CA VAL A 867 12.22 -46.80 10.17
C VAL A 867 11.92 -48.30 10.08
N ALA A 868 10.93 -48.75 10.80
CA ALA A 868 10.42 -50.09 10.72
C ALA A 868 8.90 -50.09 10.80
N ASP A 869 8.25 -50.83 9.93
CA ASP A 869 6.78 -51.01 9.89
C ASP A 869 5.96 -49.72 9.98
N GLY A 870 6.41 -48.66 9.29
CA GLY A 870 5.73 -47.35 9.28
C GLY A 870 5.98 -46.48 10.55
N SER A 871 6.85 -46.92 11.46
CA SER A 871 7.19 -46.22 12.66
C SER A 871 8.61 -45.67 12.62
N LEU A 872 8.83 -44.53 13.26
CA LEU A 872 10.15 -43.96 13.56
C LEU A 872 10.65 -44.45 14.92
N ARG A 873 11.73 -45.23 14.91
CA ARG A 873 12.40 -45.72 16.12
C ARG A 873 13.69 -44.92 16.38
N VAL A 874 13.83 -44.42 17.59
CA VAL A 874 15.04 -43.69 18.03
C VAL A 874 15.62 -44.46 19.21
N ALA A 875 16.92 -44.68 19.16
CA ALA A 875 17.66 -45.41 20.19
C ALA A 875 18.96 -44.72 20.57
N GLY A 876 19.39 -44.84 21.81
CA GLY A 876 20.58 -44.24 22.37
C GLY A 876 20.36 -42.78 22.83
N LEU A 877 19.15 -42.40 23.13
CA LEU A 877 18.81 -41.03 23.53
C LEU A 877 19.36 -40.69 24.93
N THR A 878 20.10 -39.61 25.00
CA THR A 878 20.56 -38.97 26.27
C THR A 878 19.77 -37.72 26.64
N ALA A 879 18.90 -37.26 25.74
CA ALA A 879 17.99 -36.11 25.88
C ALA A 879 16.73 -36.34 25.04
N PRO A 880 15.60 -35.70 25.33
CA PRO A 880 14.37 -35.85 24.54
C PRO A 880 14.58 -35.62 23.04
N ALA A 881 13.98 -36.51 22.22
CA ALA A 881 13.96 -36.35 20.78
C ALA A 881 12.60 -35.75 20.33
N TYR A 882 12.66 -34.70 19.53
CA TYR A 882 11.51 -34.03 18.93
C TYR A 882 11.45 -34.40 17.46
N ILE A 883 10.28 -34.78 16.98
CA ILE A 883 10.04 -35.23 15.61
C ILE A 883 9.15 -34.19 14.92
N TYR A 884 9.63 -33.66 13.80
CA TYR A 884 8.93 -32.62 13.04
C TYR A 884 8.66 -33.10 11.61
N SER A 885 7.52 -32.78 11.07
CA SER A 885 7.24 -32.89 9.64
C SER A 885 8.05 -31.85 8.84
N MET A 886 8.13 -31.99 7.53
CA MET A 886 8.76 -30.98 6.66
C MET A 886 8.05 -29.62 6.66
N SER A 887 6.79 -29.55 7.13
CA SER A 887 6.07 -28.29 7.36
C SER A 887 6.43 -27.63 8.70
N GLY A 888 7.33 -28.21 9.50
CA GLY A 888 7.69 -27.72 10.83
C GLY A 888 6.73 -28.13 11.95
N SER A 889 5.64 -28.82 11.65
CA SER A 889 4.68 -29.30 12.66
C SER A 889 5.29 -30.42 13.48
N GLN A 890 5.18 -30.37 14.80
CA GLN A 890 5.67 -31.41 15.69
C GLN A 890 4.79 -32.66 15.57
N ALA A 891 5.37 -33.75 15.08
CA ALA A 891 4.70 -35.03 14.88
C ALA A 891 4.85 -35.97 16.09
N GLY A 892 5.82 -35.74 16.98
CA GLY A 892 6.01 -36.53 18.20
C GLY A 892 7.16 -36.05 19.07
N VAL A 893 7.20 -36.57 20.30
CA VAL A 893 8.31 -36.39 21.25
C VAL A 893 8.60 -37.69 21.94
N LEU A 894 9.87 -38.11 21.96
CA LEU A 894 10.39 -39.25 22.74
C LEU A 894 11.24 -38.72 23.88
N LYS A 895 10.89 -39.06 25.12
CA LYS A 895 11.66 -38.67 26.32
C LYS A 895 12.81 -39.61 26.66
N GLY A 896 12.95 -40.70 25.91
CA GLY A 896 13.97 -41.74 25.97
C GLY A 896 13.82 -42.64 24.75
N ASP A 897 14.63 -43.68 24.65
CA ASP A 897 14.56 -44.63 23.55
C ASP A 897 13.13 -45.13 23.35
N GLY A 898 12.67 -45.19 22.10
CA GLY A 898 11.29 -45.55 21.80
C GLY A 898 10.96 -45.42 20.34
N GLU A 899 9.67 -45.58 20.05
CA GLU A 899 9.19 -45.45 18.70
C GLU A 899 7.92 -44.57 18.66
N VAL A 900 7.71 -43.92 17.51
CA VAL A 900 6.55 -43.08 17.26
C VAL A 900 5.97 -43.39 15.89
N ASN A 901 4.68 -43.65 15.84
CA ASN A 901 3.95 -43.84 14.60
C ASN A 901 3.68 -42.50 13.96
N VAL A 902 4.10 -42.34 12.71
CA VAL A 902 3.88 -41.12 11.92
C VAL A 902 3.39 -41.52 10.53
N PRO A 903 2.54 -40.72 9.87
CA PRO A 903 2.14 -40.98 8.48
C PRO A 903 3.37 -41.05 7.55
N GLN A 904 3.15 -41.67 6.38
CA GLN A 904 4.16 -41.70 5.33
C GLN A 904 4.61 -40.28 4.98
N GLY A 905 5.92 -40.02 4.96
CA GLY A 905 6.45 -38.68 4.74
C GLY A 905 7.91 -38.54 5.13
N ILE A 906 8.41 -37.31 5.02
CA ILE A 906 9.76 -36.95 5.43
C ILE A 906 9.68 -36.23 6.78
N TYR A 907 10.54 -36.64 7.72
CA TYR A 907 10.60 -36.11 9.08
C TYR A 907 12.00 -35.69 9.46
N VAL A 908 12.11 -34.73 10.36
CA VAL A 908 13.36 -34.32 11.02
C VAL A 908 13.26 -34.70 12.49
N VAL A 909 14.14 -35.59 12.94
CA VAL A 909 14.27 -35.97 14.35
C VAL A 909 15.42 -35.15 14.95
N ARG A 910 15.14 -34.43 16.04
CA ARG A 910 16.10 -33.56 16.72
C ARG A 910 16.26 -33.95 18.19
N SER A 911 17.50 -34.20 18.62
CA SER A 911 17.84 -34.43 20.03
C SER A 911 19.27 -33.99 20.30
N ALA A 912 19.54 -33.42 21.50
CA ALA A 912 20.87 -33.04 21.97
C ALA A 912 21.70 -32.21 20.95
N GLY A 913 21.04 -31.25 20.25
CA GLY A 913 21.69 -30.40 19.25
C GLY A 913 21.95 -31.06 17.88
N ARG A 914 21.67 -32.34 17.71
CA ARG A 914 21.77 -33.07 16.43
C ARG A 914 20.39 -33.24 15.78
N SER A 915 20.35 -33.14 14.47
CA SER A 915 19.14 -33.41 13.65
C SER A 915 19.42 -34.49 12.61
N VAL A 916 18.47 -35.39 12.43
CA VAL A 916 18.52 -36.47 11.42
C VAL A 916 17.25 -36.41 10.58
N LYS A 917 17.41 -36.32 9.26
CA LYS A 917 16.29 -36.41 8.31
C LYS A 917 16.03 -37.86 7.96
N VAL A 918 14.78 -38.28 8.00
CA VAL A 918 14.40 -39.67 7.75
C VAL A 918 13.12 -39.71 6.93
N MET A 919 13.01 -40.69 6.06
CA MET A 919 11.83 -40.91 5.22
C MET A 919 11.09 -42.14 5.73
N VAL A 920 9.83 -41.99 6.09
CA VAL A 920 8.88 -43.05 6.42
C VAL A 920 8.12 -43.36 5.13
N LYS A 921 8.26 -44.60 4.64
CA LYS A 921 7.66 -45.08 3.39
C LYS A 921 6.32 -45.74 3.62
#